data_ce7e6770a9e9034aa8f27275d2e2e400
#
_entry.id   ce7e6770a9e9034aa8f27275d2e2e400
#
_cell.length_a   1.000
_cell.length_b   1.000
_cell.length_c   1.000
_cell.angle_alpha   90.00
_cell.angle_beta   90.00
_cell.angle_gamma   90.00
#
_symmetry.space_group_name_H-M   'P 1'
#
loop_
_entity.id
_entity.type
_entity.pdbx_description
1 polymer ?
#
loop_
_entity_poly.entity_id
_entity_poly.type
_entity_poly.pdbx_seq_one_letter_code
_entity_poly.pdbx_strand_id
1 'polypeptide(L)'
;VTERCQPTIPFVNLHAHDVYSVGDGLGYPQEHFDTAYDLGLDAHAITNHGNMSSLPYMLLHEKEMKEQGKEFKAIYGVEAYFHPSIDEWEELYSKQKQKKKEKVGTIVVEEGERPTKKRNPLNKRRHLVLLAQNQTGLNNLFKMVSKSYQSPNFYRFPRIDYAMLEEYNEGIVATSACLGGIYAGSYWELREEGEEAVLDAMRETTRRMLAIFGDRWHAEIQWNIIPEQHELNKFVIKIAKEFDIPLVTAVDCHYSVKEKWIDRELYKRLAWLGKKKASDIDPLPESIEETQCELFVKNGDQVFDSYKACCEKMEVNYDDDMVRQSIERTHYIAHTLIEDYTPETKTRLPDFVVPKGKTPEQALKFFCQTGLRRRDLHKKKEYIDRLAHELKIINDQGFAKYFLTMKAIADRARMDRLVGAGRGSAAGALTSYVLGITQVDPIRFGLLFERFMSANQAKIGMPDIDYDVERPQEFKEKLIEEWGATTVVPITNWNTLKLRSLIKDISKFFDIPFAEVNKVTSKMIREATPQAKKDHGITAGVYSPTFEELKKYSESLKNFLQRNSQISDHIDVLHGQIRSSSRHAGGVVIAENLNEQMPLIKTGGVTQTPWSEGQNVRHLEPMGFIKFDILGLTTLEMIDEAIAHILKRHHNIEKPTFKDISEYYDKHLHPDVIDLDDQEVYENIFQKGKFGGVFQFSEPGAQNFCKNVVPTSLSDLATITS
;
A
#
# COMPACT_ATOMS: atom_id res chain seq x y z
N VAL A 1 11.27 -5.21 -32.25
CA VAL A 1 10.09 -4.38 -31.97
C VAL A 1 8.97 -5.06 -32.69
N THR A 2 8.09 -5.75 -31.99
CA THR A 2 6.85 -6.28 -32.56
C THR A 2 6.02 -5.09 -33.02
N GLU A 3 5.52 -5.12 -34.25
CA GLU A 3 4.68 -4.06 -34.79
C GLU A 3 3.40 -3.96 -33.94
N ARG A 4 3.04 -2.74 -33.47
CA ARG A 4 1.84 -2.47 -32.67
C ARG A 4 0.59 -2.92 -33.44
N CYS A 5 -0.31 -3.67 -32.83
CA CYS A 5 -1.57 -4.08 -33.46
C CYS A 5 -2.41 -2.88 -33.88
N GLN A 6 -3.23 -3.07 -34.93
CA GLN A 6 -4.15 -2.05 -35.47
C GLN A 6 -5.58 -2.64 -35.46
N PRO A 7 -6.27 -2.65 -34.31
CA PRO A 7 -7.63 -3.17 -34.22
C PRO A 7 -8.60 -2.30 -35.02
N THR A 8 -9.62 -2.93 -35.59
CA THR A 8 -10.66 -2.25 -36.37
C THR A 8 -11.81 -1.71 -35.52
N ILE A 9 -12.01 -2.31 -34.35
CA ILE A 9 -13.08 -1.90 -33.40
C ILE A 9 -12.43 -1.12 -32.27
N PRO A 10 -12.74 0.17 -32.11
CA PRO A 10 -12.27 0.96 -30.98
C PRO A 10 -12.75 0.37 -29.66
N PHE A 11 -11.82 0.20 -28.71
CA PHE A 11 -12.13 -0.41 -27.41
C PHE A 11 -11.16 0.07 -26.35
N VAL A 12 -11.65 0.21 -25.11
CA VAL A 12 -10.85 0.46 -23.91
C VAL A 12 -11.30 -0.48 -22.80
N ASN A 13 -10.39 -1.18 -22.15
CA ASN A 13 -10.73 -1.96 -20.96
C ASN A 13 -11.05 -1.01 -19.80
N LEU A 14 -12.32 -0.91 -19.41
CA LEU A 14 -12.81 -0.05 -18.33
C LEU A 14 -13.00 -0.79 -17.00
N HIS A 15 -12.93 -2.13 -17.01
CA HIS A 15 -13.05 -3.01 -15.87
C HIS A 15 -11.89 -3.99 -15.86
N ALA A 16 -10.92 -3.75 -14.98
CA ALA A 16 -9.69 -4.53 -14.92
C ALA A 16 -9.07 -4.53 -13.53
N HIS A 17 -8.42 -5.65 -13.20
CA HIS A 17 -7.79 -5.92 -11.92
C HIS A 17 -6.32 -6.27 -12.10
N ASP A 18 -5.49 -5.67 -11.27
CA ASP A 18 -4.08 -6.01 -11.15
C ASP A 18 -3.78 -6.69 -9.80
N VAL A 19 -2.51 -6.83 -9.48
CA VAL A 19 -2.03 -7.50 -8.27
C VAL A 19 -2.56 -6.90 -6.95
N TYR A 20 -3.11 -5.68 -6.95
CA TYR A 20 -3.72 -5.06 -5.77
C TYR A 20 -5.17 -5.51 -5.52
N SER A 21 -5.77 -6.23 -6.45
CA SER A 21 -6.88 -7.15 -6.16
C SER A 21 -6.32 -8.45 -5.59
N VAL A 22 -5.79 -8.36 -4.36
CA VAL A 22 -4.90 -9.35 -3.75
C VAL A 22 -5.52 -10.75 -3.72
N GLY A 23 -4.83 -11.70 -4.36
CA GLY A 23 -5.29 -13.09 -4.48
C GLY A 23 -6.34 -13.29 -5.58
N ASP A 24 -6.52 -12.33 -6.48
CA ASP A 24 -7.42 -12.43 -7.64
C ASP A 24 -6.81 -11.87 -8.92
N GLY A 25 -6.39 -10.60 -8.97
CA GLY A 25 -5.69 -10.02 -10.11
C GLY A 25 -4.18 -10.35 -10.10
N LEU A 26 -3.58 -10.53 -11.26
CA LEU A 26 -2.18 -10.90 -11.46
C LEU A 26 -1.47 -9.89 -12.36
N GLY A 27 -0.21 -9.55 -12.04
CA GLY A 27 0.60 -8.57 -12.75
C GLY A 27 0.42 -7.15 -12.20
N TYR A 28 1.46 -6.32 -12.33
CA TYR A 28 1.41 -4.91 -11.97
C TYR A 28 0.78 -4.06 -13.08
N PRO A 29 0.30 -2.84 -12.81
CA PRO A 29 -0.33 -1.96 -13.82
C PRO A 29 0.51 -1.77 -15.08
N GLN A 30 1.85 -1.66 -14.93
CA GLN A 30 2.78 -1.49 -16.05
C GLN A 30 2.63 -2.62 -17.09
N GLU A 31 2.54 -3.84 -16.63
CA GLU A 31 2.38 -5.01 -17.50
C GLU A 31 1.05 -4.97 -18.26
N HIS A 32 -0.04 -4.57 -17.59
CA HIS A 32 -1.36 -4.41 -18.23
C HIS A 32 -1.33 -3.29 -19.28
N PHE A 33 -0.70 -2.15 -18.98
CA PHE A 33 -0.60 -1.01 -19.87
C PHE A 33 0.26 -1.30 -21.10
N ASP A 34 1.43 -1.92 -20.91
CA ASP A 34 2.30 -2.33 -22.02
C ASP A 34 1.59 -3.31 -22.95
N THR A 35 0.90 -4.31 -22.39
CA THR A 35 0.10 -5.28 -23.17
C THR A 35 -1.03 -4.59 -23.91
N ALA A 36 -1.77 -3.68 -23.25
CA ALA A 36 -2.85 -2.92 -23.90
C ALA A 36 -2.32 -2.08 -25.06
N TYR A 37 -1.19 -1.39 -24.86
CA TYR A 37 -0.56 -0.59 -25.90
C TYR A 37 -0.11 -1.43 -27.11
N ASP A 38 0.53 -2.57 -26.86
CA ASP A 38 0.99 -3.49 -27.92
C ASP A 38 -0.19 -4.08 -28.72
N LEU A 39 -1.33 -4.29 -28.06
CA LEU A 39 -2.60 -4.70 -28.68
C LEU A 39 -3.32 -3.59 -29.43
N GLY A 40 -2.76 -2.37 -29.47
CA GLY A 40 -3.31 -1.24 -30.20
C GLY A 40 -4.28 -0.35 -29.42
N LEU A 41 -4.47 -0.59 -28.12
CA LEU A 41 -5.26 0.30 -27.27
C LEU A 41 -4.48 1.58 -26.95
N ASP A 42 -5.18 2.66 -26.73
CA ASP A 42 -4.64 3.98 -26.35
C ASP A 42 -5.01 4.39 -24.93
N ALA A 43 -5.79 3.57 -24.24
CA ALA A 43 -6.16 3.76 -22.84
C ALA A 43 -6.45 2.43 -22.13
N HIS A 44 -6.34 2.42 -20.80
CA HIS A 44 -6.70 1.28 -19.95
C HIS A 44 -7.06 1.73 -18.55
N ALA A 45 -8.14 1.20 -17.99
CA ALA A 45 -8.52 1.44 -16.59
C ALA A 45 -7.98 0.34 -15.67
N ILE A 46 -7.70 0.71 -14.43
CA ILE A 46 -7.54 -0.26 -13.33
C ILE A 46 -8.60 0.05 -12.27
N THR A 47 -9.39 -0.97 -11.94
CA THR A 47 -10.55 -0.90 -11.05
C THR A 47 -10.51 -1.97 -9.98
N ASN A 48 -9.45 -2.00 -9.17
CA ASN A 48 -9.25 -3.03 -8.16
C ASN A 48 -10.39 -3.09 -7.14
N HIS A 49 -10.57 -4.27 -6.54
CA HIS A 49 -11.59 -4.54 -5.53
C HIS A 49 -11.45 -3.66 -4.29
N GLY A 50 -12.30 -2.65 -4.15
CA GLY A 50 -12.42 -1.79 -2.97
C GLY A 50 -11.18 -0.96 -2.62
N ASN A 51 -10.18 -0.84 -3.50
CA ASN A 51 -9.00 -0.02 -3.27
C ASN A 51 -8.45 0.57 -4.56
N MET A 52 -7.58 1.60 -4.42
CA MET A 52 -6.90 2.28 -5.54
C MET A 52 -5.38 2.32 -5.30
N SER A 53 -4.83 1.23 -4.79
CA SER A 53 -3.41 1.17 -4.41
C SER A 53 -2.46 1.16 -5.62
N SER A 54 -2.96 0.87 -6.81
CA SER A 54 -2.22 0.88 -8.08
C SER A 54 -1.93 2.28 -8.64
N LEU A 55 -2.66 3.30 -8.19
CA LEU A 55 -2.66 4.63 -8.81
C LEU A 55 -1.25 5.23 -9.03
N PRO A 56 -0.30 5.18 -8.07
CA PRO A 56 1.03 5.72 -8.32
C PRO A 56 1.79 4.98 -9.44
N TYR A 57 1.63 3.65 -9.53
CA TYR A 57 2.22 2.88 -10.63
C TYR A 57 1.66 3.29 -11.98
N MET A 58 0.33 3.46 -12.05
CA MET A 58 -0.36 3.88 -13.28
C MET A 58 0.15 5.25 -13.73
N LEU A 59 0.18 6.23 -12.82
CA LEU A 59 0.64 7.59 -13.09
C LEU A 59 2.10 7.65 -13.56
N LEU A 60 2.98 6.95 -12.86
CA LEU A 60 4.41 6.96 -13.17
C LEU A 60 4.69 6.26 -14.50
N HIS A 61 4.03 5.12 -14.75
CA HIS A 61 4.23 4.39 -16.00
C HIS A 61 3.62 5.11 -17.22
N GLU A 62 2.44 5.71 -17.06
CA GLU A 62 1.87 6.59 -18.12
C GLU A 62 2.84 7.68 -18.50
N LYS A 63 3.50 8.32 -17.52
CA LYS A 63 4.52 9.34 -17.76
C LYS A 63 5.73 8.76 -18.49
N GLU A 64 6.24 7.61 -18.09
CA GLU A 64 7.33 6.91 -18.78
C GLU A 64 6.97 6.56 -20.23
N MET A 65 5.76 6.08 -20.47
CA MET A 65 5.27 5.78 -21.83
C MET A 65 5.24 7.03 -22.69
N LYS A 66 4.73 8.15 -22.18
CA LYS A 66 4.71 9.45 -22.88
C LYS A 66 6.12 9.96 -23.17
N GLU A 67 7.07 9.82 -22.24
CA GLU A 67 8.48 10.17 -22.45
C GLU A 67 9.15 9.30 -23.54
N GLN A 68 8.67 8.08 -23.75
CA GLN A 68 9.07 7.17 -24.83
C GLN A 68 8.33 7.45 -26.16
N GLY A 69 7.47 8.47 -26.22
CA GLY A 69 6.66 8.79 -27.41
C GLY A 69 5.46 7.85 -27.63
N LYS A 70 5.05 7.14 -26.60
CA LYS A 70 3.85 6.29 -26.60
C LYS A 70 2.68 7.09 -26.03
N GLU A 71 1.73 7.47 -26.89
CA GLU A 71 0.48 8.09 -26.44
C GLU A 71 -0.41 7.03 -25.78
N PHE A 72 -0.64 7.20 -24.48
CA PHE A 72 -1.44 6.29 -23.67
C PHE A 72 -2.11 7.02 -22.51
N LYS A 73 -3.34 6.65 -22.18
CA LYS A 73 -4.14 7.26 -21.11
C LYS A 73 -4.45 6.28 -20.00
N ALA A 74 -4.01 6.57 -18.79
CA ALA A 74 -4.41 5.85 -17.60
C ALA A 74 -5.79 6.32 -17.12
N ILE A 75 -6.71 5.40 -16.86
CA ILE A 75 -8.04 5.70 -16.32
C ILE A 75 -8.13 5.18 -14.89
N TYR A 76 -8.38 6.07 -13.93
CA TYR A 76 -8.39 5.78 -12.51
C TYR A 76 -9.80 5.43 -12.04
N GLY A 77 -9.92 4.26 -11.41
CA GLY A 77 -11.21 3.77 -10.93
C GLY A 77 -11.11 2.79 -9.77
N VAL A 78 -12.25 2.26 -9.37
CA VAL A 78 -12.39 1.24 -8.34
C VAL A 78 -13.61 0.37 -8.64
N GLU A 79 -13.49 -0.94 -8.48
CA GLU A 79 -14.64 -1.81 -8.33
C GLU A 79 -15.03 -1.85 -6.86
N ALA A 80 -16.01 -1.01 -6.50
CA ALA A 80 -16.46 -0.88 -5.14
C ALA A 80 -17.37 -2.05 -4.73
N TYR A 81 -17.32 -2.43 -3.45
CA TYR A 81 -18.30 -3.33 -2.87
C TYR A 81 -19.52 -2.52 -2.42
N PHE A 82 -20.62 -2.73 -3.07
CA PHE A 82 -21.87 -2.03 -2.82
C PHE A 82 -22.83 -2.83 -1.93
N HIS A 83 -23.47 -2.15 -0.99
CA HIS A 83 -24.62 -2.65 -0.22
C HIS A 83 -25.77 -1.65 -0.32
N PRO A 84 -27.03 -2.05 -0.50
CA PRO A 84 -28.14 -1.10 -0.71
C PRO A 84 -28.32 -0.09 0.42
N SER A 85 -28.15 -0.51 1.68
CA SER A 85 -28.26 0.36 2.86
C SER A 85 -27.36 -0.16 3.98
N ILE A 86 -26.42 0.64 4.42
CA ILE A 86 -25.54 0.31 5.56
C ILE A 86 -26.31 0.43 6.86
N ASP A 87 -27.28 1.33 6.98
CA ASP A 87 -28.12 1.49 8.18
C ASP A 87 -28.98 0.23 8.43
N GLU A 88 -29.66 -0.30 7.40
CA GLU A 88 -30.38 -1.57 7.50
C GLU A 88 -29.47 -2.74 7.86
N TRP A 89 -28.27 -2.76 7.31
CA TRP A 89 -27.27 -3.76 7.66
C TRP A 89 -26.87 -3.68 9.14
N GLU A 90 -26.68 -2.47 9.67
CA GLU A 90 -26.29 -2.26 11.08
C GLU A 90 -27.39 -2.73 12.03
N GLU A 91 -28.64 -2.47 11.71
CA GLU A 91 -29.79 -3.03 12.47
C GLU A 91 -29.81 -4.55 12.45
N LEU A 92 -29.62 -5.17 11.29
CA LEU A 92 -29.58 -6.62 11.14
C LEU A 92 -28.41 -7.24 11.94
N TYR A 93 -27.23 -6.61 11.88
CA TYR A 93 -26.04 -7.01 12.61
C TYR A 93 -26.28 -6.95 14.12
N SER A 94 -26.85 -5.88 14.61
CA SER A 94 -27.18 -5.67 16.03
C SER A 94 -28.19 -6.71 16.54
N LYS A 95 -29.26 -6.99 15.77
CA LYS A 95 -30.24 -8.03 16.07
C LYS A 95 -29.62 -9.44 16.15
N GLN A 96 -28.69 -9.78 15.23
CA GLN A 96 -27.99 -11.06 15.25
C GLN A 96 -27.00 -11.17 16.43
N LYS A 97 -26.34 -10.08 16.80
CA LYS A 97 -25.42 -10.03 17.93
C LYS A 97 -26.16 -10.24 19.27
N GLN A 98 -27.33 -9.66 19.42
CA GLN A 98 -28.21 -9.88 20.58
C GLN A 98 -28.64 -11.34 20.68
N LYS A 99 -29.19 -11.93 19.59
CA LYS A 99 -29.59 -13.34 19.56
C LYS A 99 -28.45 -14.32 19.87
N LYS A 100 -27.21 -14.01 19.50
CA LYS A 100 -26.05 -14.82 19.86
C LYS A 100 -25.71 -14.72 21.35
N LYS A 101 -25.85 -13.54 21.97
CA LYS A 101 -25.65 -13.38 23.44
C LYS A 101 -26.69 -14.15 24.24
N GLU A 102 -27.94 -14.19 23.79
CA GLU A 102 -29.04 -14.92 24.42
C GLU A 102 -28.88 -16.45 24.30
N LYS A 103 -28.28 -16.96 23.20
CA LYS A 103 -28.06 -18.42 22.98
C LYS A 103 -26.83 -18.99 23.69
N VAL A 104 -25.97 -18.21 24.31
CA VAL A 104 -24.80 -18.69 25.06
C VAL A 104 -25.21 -19.41 26.40
N GLY A 105 -26.53 -19.46 26.71
CA GLY A 105 -27.07 -20.15 27.88
C GLY A 105 -27.58 -21.60 27.67
N THR A 106 -27.64 -22.12 26.43
CA THR A 106 -28.19 -23.46 26.20
C THR A 106 -27.54 -24.15 25.01
N ILE A 107 -26.63 -25.09 25.27
CA ILE A 107 -26.11 -26.00 24.24
C ILE A 107 -26.99 -27.25 24.25
N VAL A 108 -27.86 -27.42 23.26
CA VAL A 108 -28.44 -28.71 22.87
C VAL A 108 -27.93 -29.03 21.50
N VAL A 109 -27.12 -30.07 21.40
CA VAL A 109 -26.63 -30.62 20.13
C VAL A 109 -27.68 -31.59 19.64
N GLU A 110 -28.47 -31.25 18.63
CA GLU A 110 -29.22 -32.22 17.83
C GLU A 110 -28.38 -32.59 16.59
N GLU A 111 -28.01 -33.83 16.47
CA GLU A 111 -27.47 -34.46 15.28
C GLU A 111 -28.61 -34.61 14.24
N GLY A 112 -28.45 -34.03 13.04
CA GLY A 112 -29.32 -34.30 11.92
C GLY A 112 -29.23 -33.22 10.85
N GLU A 113 -28.78 -33.64 9.66
CA GLU A 113 -28.79 -32.97 8.36
C GLU A 113 -27.94 -31.69 8.25
N ARG A 114 -26.94 -31.73 7.38
CA ARG A 114 -26.17 -30.54 6.97
C ARG A 114 -27.12 -29.57 6.23
N PRO A 115 -27.51 -28.42 6.80
CA PRO A 115 -28.36 -27.48 6.10
C PRO A 115 -27.57 -26.96 4.90
N THR A 116 -28.22 -26.93 3.74
CA THR A 116 -27.80 -26.12 2.58
C THR A 116 -27.38 -24.76 3.11
N LYS A 117 -26.12 -24.35 2.90
CA LYS A 117 -25.56 -23.11 3.44
C LYS A 117 -26.33 -21.91 2.82
N LYS A 118 -27.44 -21.49 3.42
CA LYS A 118 -28.02 -20.17 3.13
C LYS A 118 -26.91 -19.14 3.36
N ARG A 119 -26.58 -18.35 2.33
CA ARG A 119 -25.58 -17.29 2.42
C ARG A 119 -25.96 -16.36 3.58
N ASN A 120 -25.03 -16.09 4.49
CA ASN A 120 -25.28 -15.16 5.60
C ASN A 120 -25.62 -13.77 5.04
N PRO A 121 -26.81 -13.22 5.29
CA PRO A 121 -27.22 -11.92 4.75
C PRO A 121 -26.30 -10.77 5.13
N LEU A 122 -25.55 -10.89 6.26
CA LEU A 122 -24.54 -9.90 6.64
C LEU A 122 -23.36 -9.82 5.67
N ASN A 123 -23.13 -10.84 4.85
CA ASN A 123 -22.06 -10.85 3.85
C ASN A 123 -22.55 -10.38 2.46
N LYS A 124 -23.78 -9.86 2.37
CA LYS A 124 -24.33 -9.31 1.13
C LYS A 124 -23.46 -8.17 0.64
N ARG A 125 -22.99 -8.28 -0.59
CA ARG A 125 -22.24 -7.24 -1.30
C ARG A 125 -22.42 -7.43 -2.79
N ARG A 126 -22.39 -6.32 -3.51
CA ARG A 126 -22.47 -6.24 -4.97
C ARG A 126 -21.25 -5.50 -5.48
N HIS A 127 -20.89 -5.73 -6.71
CA HIS A 127 -19.85 -4.97 -7.38
C HIS A 127 -20.43 -3.78 -8.12
N LEU A 128 -19.67 -2.69 -8.15
CA LEU A 128 -20.01 -1.47 -8.87
C LEU A 128 -18.72 -0.83 -9.37
N VAL A 129 -18.56 -0.69 -10.68
CA VAL A 129 -17.37 -0.03 -11.24
C VAL A 129 -17.59 1.47 -11.26
N LEU A 130 -16.64 2.21 -10.71
CA LEU A 130 -16.64 3.67 -10.63
C LEU A 130 -15.35 4.20 -11.23
N LEU A 131 -15.44 5.11 -12.20
CA LEU A 131 -14.33 5.70 -12.94
C LEU A 131 -14.32 7.22 -12.74
N ALA A 132 -13.17 7.78 -12.40
CA ALA A 132 -13.01 9.22 -12.25
C ALA A 132 -12.97 9.91 -13.63
N GLN A 133 -13.85 10.89 -13.85
CA GLN A 133 -13.87 11.71 -15.07
C GLN A 133 -12.77 12.78 -15.05
N ASN A 134 -12.44 13.28 -13.86
CA ASN A 134 -11.49 14.38 -13.64
C ASN A 134 -10.98 14.38 -12.21
N GLN A 135 -10.22 15.40 -11.80
CA GLN A 135 -9.66 15.52 -10.47
C GLN A 135 -10.75 15.55 -9.36
N THR A 136 -11.90 16.18 -9.61
CA THR A 136 -13.02 16.19 -8.65
C THR A 136 -13.56 14.78 -8.43
N GLY A 137 -13.79 14.03 -9.49
CA GLY A 137 -14.22 12.63 -9.42
C GLY A 137 -13.20 11.76 -8.71
N LEU A 138 -11.91 11.96 -8.99
CA LEU A 138 -10.83 11.23 -8.32
C LEU A 138 -10.82 11.49 -6.80
N ASN A 139 -10.97 12.74 -6.39
CA ASN A 139 -11.04 13.09 -4.96
C ASN A 139 -12.30 12.50 -4.30
N ASN A 140 -13.42 12.47 -5.02
CA ASN A 140 -14.64 11.83 -4.54
C ASN A 140 -14.51 10.32 -4.40
N LEU A 141 -13.79 9.64 -5.32
CA LEU A 141 -13.42 8.23 -5.15
C LEU A 141 -12.54 8.03 -3.90
N PHE A 142 -11.57 8.92 -3.64
CA PHE A 142 -10.74 8.84 -2.44
C PHE A 142 -11.57 8.92 -1.15
N LYS A 143 -12.55 9.85 -1.10
CA LYS A 143 -13.46 10.00 0.04
C LYS A 143 -14.31 8.73 0.22
N MET A 144 -14.92 8.21 -0.85
CA MET A 144 -15.74 7.01 -0.81
C MET A 144 -14.95 5.79 -0.35
N VAL A 145 -13.77 5.54 -0.93
CA VAL A 145 -12.92 4.43 -0.54
C VAL A 145 -12.50 4.58 0.92
N SER A 146 -12.02 5.76 1.34
CA SER A 146 -11.62 6.01 2.73
C SER A 146 -12.77 5.76 3.72
N LYS A 147 -13.99 6.23 3.40
CA LYS A 147 -15.19 6.06 4.23
C LYS A 147 -15.65 4.61 4.27
N SER A 148 -15.49 3.86 3.17
CA SER A 148 -15.85 2.44 3.10
C SER A 148 -15.04 1.55 4.05
N TYR A 149 -13.81 1.95 4.39
CA TYR A 149 -12.95 1.24 5.36
C TYR A 149 -13.24 1.62 6.82
N GLN A 150 -14.13 2.56 7.09
CA GLN A 150 -14.53 2.94 8.45
C GLN A 150 -15.80 2.17 8.88
N SER A 151 -16.01 2.06 10.21
CA SER A 151 -17.26 1.53 10.75
C SER A 151 -18.39 2.55 10.57
N PRO A 152 -19.64 2.12 10.23
CA PRO A 152 -20.13 0.73 10.06
C PRO A 152 -19.92 0.15 8.65
N ASN A 153 -19.38 0.90 7.70
CA ASN A 153 -19.23 0.49 6.31
C ASN A 153 -18.31 -0.73 6.13
N PHE A 154 -17.25 -0.83 6.93
CA PHE A 154 -16.32 -1.94 6.88
C PHE A 154 -16.82 -3.16 7.69
N TYR A 155 -17.16 -4.22 6.95
CA TYR A 155 -17.39 -5.54 7.55
C TYR A 155 -16.83 -6.62 6.62
N ARG A 156 -15.67 -7.15 6.95
CA ARG A 156 -14.85 -8.05 6.11
C ARG A 156 -14.38 -7.43 4.80
N PHE A 157 -15.21 -6.57 4.19
CA PHE A 157 -14.95 -5.82 2.98
C PHE A 157 -15.35 -4.36 3.16
N PRO A 158 -14.66 -3.41 2.47
CA PRO A 158 -15.04 -2.01 2.45
C PRO A 158 -16.28 -1.82 1.58
N ARG A 159 -17.39 -1.33 2.14
CA ARG A 159 -18.66 -1.21 1.42
C ARG A 159 -19.08 0.24 1.29
N ILE A 160 -19.67 0.55 0.15
CA ILE A 160 -20.39 1.80 -0.11
C ILE A 160 -21.87 1.51 -0.25
N ASP A 161 -22.71 2.54 -0.16
CA ASP A 161 -24.15 2.46 -0.34
C ASP A 161 -24.70 3.62 -1.18
N TYR A 162 -26.00 3.67 -1.36
CA TYR A 162 -26.65 4.76 -2.09
C TYR A 162 -26.38 6.13 -1.47
N ALA A 163 -26.38 6.26 -0.15
CA ALA A 163 -26.14 7.54 0.51
C ALA A 163 -24.75 8.09 0.18
N MET A 164 -23.71 7.23 0.14
CA MET A 164 -22.37 7.65 -0.29
C MET A 164 -22.33 8.01 -1.79
N LEU A 165 -23.03 7.27 -2.64
CA LEU A 165 -23.10 7.60 -4.05
C LEU A 165 -23.79 8.95 -4.29
N GLU A 166 -24.87 9.24 -3.57
CA GLU A 166 -25.58 10.54 -3.62
C GLU A 166 -24.67 11.69 -3.16
N GLU A 167 -23.84 11.46 -2.14
CA GLU A 167 -22.92 12.47 -1.58
C GLU A 167 -21.70 12.76 -2.49
N TYR A 168 -21.17 11.73 -3.17
CA TYR A 168 -19.86 11.81 -3.85
C TYR A 168 -19.87 11.48 -5.35
N ASN A 169 -21.02 11.51 -6.04
CA ASN A 169 -21.12 11.09 -7.45
C ASN A 169 -20.54 12.09 -8.47
N GLU A 170 -20.24 13.32 -8.08
CA GLU A 170 -19.75 14.34 -9.01
C GLU A 170 -18.43 13.91 -9.65
N GLY A 171 -18.35 14.03 -10.99
CA GLY A 171 -17.15 13.67 -11.75
C GLY A 171 -16.87 12.16 -11.84
N ILE A 172 -17.91 11.32 -11.69
CA ILE A 172 -17.78 9.85 -11.72
C ILE A 172 -18.68 9.25 -12.78
N VAL A 173 -18.14 8.36 -13.62
CA VAL A 173 -18.88 7.43 -14.48
C VAL A 173 -19.03 6.11 -13.75
N ALA A 174 -20.19 5.48 -13.87
CA ALA A 174 -20.46 4.20 -13.21
C ALA A 174 -21.00 3.15 -14.19
N THR A 175 -20.58 1.87 -13.98
CA THR A 175 -21.14 0.71 -14.68
C THR A 175 -21.69 -0.32 -13.72
N SER A 176 -22.62 -1.17 -14.20
CA SER A 176 -23.30 -2.19 -13.38
C SER A 176 -22.44 -3.38 -12.96
N ALA A 177 -21.18 -3.43 -13.42
CA ALA A 177 -20.20 -4.48 -13.17
C ALA A 177 -20.64 -5.90 -13.63
N CYS A 178 -19.91 -6.93 -13.15
CA CYS A 178 -19.94 -8.33 -13.61
C CYS A 178 -21.10 -9.17 -13.01
N LEU A 179 -20.98 -10.52 -13.05
CA LEU A 179 -21.90 -11.47 -12.37
C LEU A 179 -21.96 -11.28 -10.83
N GLY A 180 -21.07 -10.51 -10.24
CA GLY A 180 -21.13 -10.04 -8.86
C GLY A 180 -21.78 -8.66 -8.72
N GLY A 181 -22.18 -8.02 -9.83
CA GLY A 181 -22.60 -6.64 -9.92
C GLY A 181 -23.98 -6.35 -9.34
N ILE A 182 -24.35 -5.07 -9.43
CA ILE A 182 -25.59 -4.56 -8.83
C ILE A 182 -26.85 -5.18 -9.46
N TYR A 183 -26.88 -5.35 -10.79
CA TYR A 183 -27.97 -6.03 -11.49
C TYR A 183 -27.96 -7.54 -11.24
N ALA A 184 -26.78 -8.16 -11.26
CA ALA A 184 -26.64 -9.56 -10.94
C ALA A 184 -27.17 -9.90 -9.54
N GLY A 185 -27.13 -8.92 -8.63
CA GLY A 185 -27.71 -9.07 -7.32
C GLY A 185 -29.21 -9.35 -7.33
N SER A 186 -29.96 -8.60 -8.10
CA SER A 186 -31.40 -8.81 -8.29
C SER A 186 -31.67 -10.16 -8.96
N TYR A 187 -30.88 -10.52 -9.97
CA TYR A 187 -30.97 -11.82 -10.64
C TYR A 187 -30.76 -12.99 -9.67
N TRP A 188 -29.65 -13.00 -8.91
CA TRP A 188 -29.34 -14.10 -7.98
C TRP A 188 -30.33 -14.25 -6.83
N GLU A 189 -30.96 -13.15 -6.40
CA GLU A 189 -31.91 -13.16 -5.26
C GLU A 189 -33.31 -13.58 -5.67
N LEU A 190 -33.77 -13.21 -6.89
CA LEU A 190 -35.17 -13.29 -7.29
C LEU A 190 -35.42 -14.22 -8.48
N ARG A 191 -34.40 -14.85 -9.09
CA ARG A 191 -34.59 -15.68 -10.28
C ARG A 191 -35.59 -16.84 -10.11
N GLU A 192 -35.73 -17.36 -8.88
CA GLU A 192 -36.69 -18.41 -8.55
C GLU A 192 -38.10 -17.88 -8.38
N GLU A 193 -38.28 -16.56 -8.18
CA GLU A 193 -39.56 -15.90 -8.06
C GLU A 193 -40.15 -15.52 -9.42
N GLY A 194 -39.37 -15.59 -10.48
CA GLY A 194 -39.77 -15.40 -11.88
C GLY A 194 -39.16 -14.14 -12.52
N GLU A 195 -39.30 -14.06 -13.84
CA GLU A 195 -38.69 -13.02 -14.67
C GLU A 195 -39.10 -11.60 -14.25
N GLU A 196 -40.38 -11.38 -13.98
CA GLU A 196 -40.90 -10.04 -13.66
C GLU A 196 -40.39 -9.55 -12.29
N ALA A 197 -40.21 -10.43 -11.30
CA ALA A 197 -39.64 -10.07 -10.02
C ALA A 197 -38.19 -9.56 -10.17
N VAL A 198 -37.40 -10.22 -11.02
CA VAL A 198 -36.05 -9.78 -11.35
C VAL A 198 -36.05 -8.42 -12.04
N LEU A 199 -36.89 -8.25 -13.04
CA LEU A 199 -37.01 -7.00 -13.80
C LEU A 199 -37.48 -5.83 -12.92
N ASP A 200 -38.46 -6.02 -12.05
CA ASP A 200 -38.93 -4.96 -11.15
C ASP A 200 -37.83 -4.49 -10.19
N ALA A 201 -37.06 -5.40 -9.65
CA ALA A 201 -35.91 -5.06 -8.81
C ALA A 201 -34.80 -4.33 -9.60
N MET A 202 -34.56 -4.74 -10.85
CA MET A 202 -33.61 -4.03 -11.72
C MET A 202 -34.14 -2.64 -12.13
N ARG A 203 -35.42 -2.48 -12.40
CA ARG A 203 -36.04 -1.18 -12.68
C ARG A 203 -35.87 -0.21 -11.52
N GLU A 204 -36.09 -0.66 -10.30
CA GLU A 204 -35.90 0.17 -9.10
C GLU A 204 -34.43 0.58 -8.94
N THR A 205 -33.50 -0.36 -9.07
CA THR A 205 -32.06 -0.08 -9.07
C THR A 205 -31.69 0.94 -10.14
N THR A 206 -32.23 0.78 -11.35
CA THR A 206 -31.96 1.66 -12.49
C THR A 206 -32.45 3.09 -12.24
N ARG A 207 -33.70 3.26 -11.72
CA ARG A 207 -34.22 4.59 -11.39
C ARG A 207 -33.33 5.31 -10.39
N ARG A 208 -32.86 4.62 -9.37
CA ARG A 208 -31.92 5.20 -8.37
C ARG A 208 -30.59 5.56 -8.99
N MET A 209 -30.02 4.69 -9.82
CA MET A 209 -28.73 4.96 -10.46
C MET A 209 -28.83 6.10 -11.47
N LEU A 210 -29.91 6.21 -12.23
CA LEU A 210 -30.15 7.33 -13.13
C LEU A 210 -30.37 8.65 -12.37
N ALA A 211 -31.02 8.61 -11.21
CA ALA A 211 -31.18 9.79 -10.36
C ALA A 211 -29.84 10.31 -9.82
N ILE A 212 -28.84 9.40 -9.57
CA ILE A 212 -27.51 9.74 -9.05
C ILE A 212 -26.56 10.15 -10.19
N PHE A 213 -26.48 9.36 -11.26
CA PHE A 213 -25.46 9.49 -12.30
C PHE A 213 -25.94 10.11 -13.61
N GLY A 214 -27.27 10.08 -13.88
CA GLY A 214 -27.82 10.52 -15.15
C GLY A 214 -27.24 9.76 -16.36
N ASP A 215 -26.73 10.50 -17.33
CA ASP A 215 -26.08 9.99 -18.56
C ASP A 215 -24.71 9.33 -18.32
N ARG A 216 -24.17 9.42 -17.11
CA ARG A 216 -22.93 8.76 -16.67
C ARG A 216 -23.15 7.32 -16.18
N TRP A 217 -24.40 6.84 -16.13
CA TRP A 217 -24.76 5.46 -15.80
C TRP A 217 -24.75 4.58 -17.03
N HIS A 218 -24.08 3.42 -16.99
CA HIS A 218 -23.96 2.47 -18.09
C HIS A 218 -24.28 1.05 -17.61
N ALA A 219 -24.94 0.28 -18.47
CA ALA A 219 -25.25 -1.12 -18.20
C ALA A 219 -24.19 -2.03 -18.82
N GLU A 220 -23.50 -2.83 -17.99
CA GLU A 220 -22.38 -3.67 -18.40
C GLU A 220 -22.85 -5.07 -18.79
N ILE A 221 -22.32 -5.61 -19.90
CA ILE A 221 -22.48 -6.97 -20.38
C ILE A 221 -21.11 -7.62 -20.58
N GLN A 222 -21.04 -8.94 -20.38
CA GLN A 222 -19.80 -9.73 -20.51
C GLN A 222 -20.04 -11.00 -21.31
N TRP A 223 -18.96 -11.57 -21.87
CA TRP A 223 -18.99 -12.74 -22.77
C TRP A 223 -18.25 -13.92 -22.16
N ASN A 224 -18.79 -14.45 -21.04
CA ASN A 224 -18.28 -15.63 -20.36
C ASN A 224 -19.08 -16.87 -20.75
N ILE A 225 -18.42 -18.06 -20.78
CA ILE A 225 -19.06 -19.34 -21.12
C ILE A 225 -19.79 -19.89 -19.88
N ILE A 226 -20.73 -19.11 -19.34
CA ILE A 226 -21.50 -19.38 -18.14
C ILE A 226 -23.00 -19.13 -18.47
N PRO A 227 -23.89 -20.13 -18.31
CA PRO A 227 -25.32 -19.96 -18.62
C PRO A 227 -25.95 -18.74 -17.93
N GLU A 228 -25.67 -18.53 -16.65
CA GLU A 228 -26.21 -17.42 -15.86
C GLU A 228 -25.74 -16.06 -16.36
N GLN A 229 -24.55 -15.98 -16.99
CA GLN A 229 -24.10 -14.75 -17.63
C GLN A 229 -25.03 -14.35 -18.78
N HIS A 230 -25.46 -15.30 -19.58
CA HIS A 230 -26.32 -15.06 -20.72
C HIS A 230 -27.78 -14.79 -20.30
N GLU A 231 -28.24 -15.42 -19.22
CA GLU A 231 -29.53 -15.06 -18.62
C GLU A 231 -29.49 -13.63 -18.11
N LEU A 232 -28.45 -13.23 -17.34
CA LEU A 232 -28.25 -11.88 -16.87
C LEU A 232 -28.17 -10.87 -18.01
N ASN A 233 -27.38 -11.15 -19.06
CA ASN A 233 -27.26 -10.28 -20.23
C ASN A 233 -28.61 -9.97 -20.88
N LYS A 234 -29.51 -10.95 -20.97
CA LYS A 234 -30.89 -10.72 -21.51
C LYS A 234 -31.67 -9.72 -20.66
N PHE A 235 -31.59 -9.84 -19.33
CA PHE A 235 -32.23 -8.89 -18.42
C PHE A 235 -31.60 -7.49 -18.54
N VAL A 236 -30.28 -7.42 -18.54
CA VAL A 236 -29.54 -6.14 -18.66
C VAL A 236 -29.89 -5.43 -19.97
N ILE A 237 -29.92 -6.15 -21.10
CA ILE A 237 -30.28 -5.60 -22.41
C ILE A 237 -31.74 -5.10 -22.42
N LYS A 238 -32.67 -5.83 -21.79
CA LYS A 238 -34.06 -5.44 -21.68
C LYS A 238 -34.23 -4.15 -20.88
N ILE A 239 -33.58 -4.05 -19.74
CA ILE A 239 -33.55 -2.84 -18.89
C ILE A 239 -32.88 -1.67 -19.62
N ALA A 240 -31.75 -1.90 -20.29
CA ALA A 240 -31.05 -0.87 -21.05
C ALA A 240 -31.97 -0.26 -22.15
N LYS A 241 -32.69 -1.09 -22.87
CA LYS A 241 -33.67 -0.64 -23.88
C LYS A 241 -34.88 0.10 -23.26
N GLU A 242 -35.37 -0.37 -22.12
CA GLU A 242 -36.55 0.23 -21.44
C GLU A 242 -36.24 1.64 -20.92
N PHE A 243 -35.02 1.88 -20.44
CA PHE A 243 -34.59 3.14 -19.81
C PHE A 243 -33.67 3.99 -20.70
N ASP A 244 -33.43 3.58 -21.94
CA ASP A 244 -32.47 4.25 -22.87
C ASP A 244 -31.07 4.41 -22.28
N ILE A 245 -30.56 3.35 -21.64
CA ILE A 245 -29.22 3.35 -21.03
C ILE A 245 -28.24 2.75 -22.03
N PRO A 246 -27.05 3.39 -22.23
CA PRO A 246 -26.01 2.81 -23.07
C PRO A 246 -25.46 1.51 -22.48
N LEU A 247 -25.32 0.49 -23.33
CA LEU A 247 -24.61 -0.74 -22.99
C LEU A 247 -23.10 -0.54 -23.13
N VAL A 248 -22.32 -1.19 -22.27
CA VAL A 248 -20.87 -1.34 -22.38
C VAL A 248 -20.48 -2.79 -22.27
N THR A 249 -19.58 -3.24 -23.13
CA THR A 249 -18.95 -4.56 -23.01
C THR A 249 -17.70 -4.46 -22.17
N ALA A 250 -17.55 -5.33 -21.15
CA ALA A 250 -16.35 -5.44 -20.34
C ALA A 250 -15.74 -6.84 -20.44
N VAL A 251 -14.42 -6.91 -20.27
CA VAL A 251 -13.64 -8.16 -20.21
C VAL A 251 -13.42 -8.59 -18.77
N ASP A 252 -13.43 -7.64 -17.84
CA ASP A 252 -13.11 -7.89 -16.43
C ASP A 252 -11.70 -8.52 -16.28
N CYS A 253 -10.71 -7.84 -16.88
CA CYS A 253 -9.35 -8.36 -16.98
C CYS A 253 -8.74 -8.59 -15.60
N HIS A 254 -8.12 -9.78 -15.41
CA HIS A 254 -7.43 -10.12 -14.16
C HIS A 254 -5.96 -10.49 -14.38
N TYR A 255 -5.50 -10.52 -15.61
CA TYR A 255 -4.10 -10.76 -15.98
C TYR A 255 -3.83 -10.22 -17.40
N SER A 256 -2.57 -10.03 -17.73
CA SER A 256 -2.16 -9.31 -18.94
C SER A 256 -2.35 -10.12 -20.23
N VAL A 257 -1.84 -11.34 -20.30
CA VAL A 257 -1.82 -12.18 -21.51
C VAL A 257 -2.42 -13.55 -21.26
N LYS A 258 -2.98 -14.16 -22.30
CA LYS A 258 -3.70 -15.44 -22.22
C LYS A 258 -2.91 -16.54 -21.51
N GLU A 259 -1.61 -16.64 -21.76
CA GLU A 259 -0.73 -17.68 -21.24
C GLU A 259 -0.63 -17.69 -19.72
N LYS A 260 -0.92 -16.57 -19.04
CA LYS A 260 -0.87 -16.43 -17.56
C LYS A 260 -2.13 -16.89 -16.82
N TRP A 261 -3.09 -17.50 -17.51
CA TRP A 261 -4.33 -17.97 -16.89
C TRP A 261 -4.08 -18.96 -15.73
N ILE A 262 -3.15 -19.92 -15.93
CA ILE A 262 -2.83 -20.91 -14.91
C ILE A 262 -2.09 -20.30 -13.70
N ASP A 263 -1.22 -19.33 -13.95
CA ASP A 263 -0.51 -18.59 -12.89
C ASP A 263 -1.51 -17.81 -12.02
N ARG A 264 -2.51 -17.18 -12.65
CA ARG A 264 -3.59 -16.51 -11.91
C ARG A 264 -4.41 -17.52 -11.10
N GLU A 265 -4.75 -18.68 -11.63
CA GLU A 265 -5.45 -19.71 -10.89
C GLU A 265 -4.63 -20.25 -9.71
N LEU A 266 -3.32 -20.39 -9.88
CA LEU A 266 -2.40 -20.77 -8.81
C LEU A 266 -2.29 -19.64 -7.76
N TYR A 267 -2.20 -18.38 -8.18
CA TYR A 267 -2.15 -17.22 -7.28
C TYR A 267 -3.40 -17.12 -6.38
N LYS A 268 -4.59 -17.33 -6.93
CA LYS A 268 -5.84 -17.41 -6.16
C LYS A 268 -5.78 -18.47 -5.05
N ARG A 269 -5.23 -19.63 -5.37
CA ARG A 269 -5.10 -20.73 -4.41
C ARG A 269 -4.06 -20.45 -3.34
N LEU A 270 -2.93 -19.82 -3.71
CA LEU A 270 -1.92 -19.38 -2.75
C LEU A 270 -2.48 -18.41 -1.70
N ALA A 271 -3.43 -17.55 -2.07
CA ALA A 271 -4.11 -16.65 -1.13
C ALA A 271 -4.95 -17.37 -0.05
N TRP A 272 -5.34 -18.62 -0.30
CA TRP A 272 -6.07 -19.46 0.66
C TRP A 272 -5.15 -20.31 1.55
N LEU A 273 -3.89 -20.50 1.18
CA LEU A 273 -2.91 -21.18 2.03
C LEU A 273 -2.72 -20.43 3.36
N GLY A 274 -2.82 -21.15 4.47
CA GLY A 274 -2.80 -20.54 5.80
C GLY A 274 -4.20 -20.24 6.38
N LYS A 275 -5.23 -20.16 5.52
CA LYS A 275 -6.65 -20.10 5.94
C LYS A 275 -7.35 -21.45 5.87
N LYS A 276 -6.90 -22.31 4.94
CA LYS A 276 -7.37 -23.68 4.71
C LYS A 276 -6.17 -24.63 4.57
N LYS A 277 -6.37 -25.93 4.81
CA LYS A 277 -5.39 -26.94 4.43
C LYS A 277 -5.32 -27.04 2.92
N ALA A 278 -4.16 -27.40 2.36
CA ALA A 278 -4.00 -27.55 0.91
C ALA A 278 -5.00 -28.55 0.31
N SER A 279 -5.31 -29.64 1.04
CA SER A 279 -6.33 -30.65 0.66
C SER A 279 -7.76 -30.11 0.57
N ASP A 280 -8.04 -28.95 1.20
CA ASP A 280 -9.37 -28.34 1.22
C ASP A 280 -9.50 -27.20 0.21
N ILE A 281 -8.49 -27.00 -0.62
CA ILE A 281 -8.45 -26.04 -1.73
C ILE A 281 -8.73 -26.81 -3.02
N ASP A 282 -9.58 -26.24 -3.87
CA ASP A 282 -9.93 -26.86 -5.15
C ASP A 282 -8.67 -27.10 -6.02
N PRO A 283 -8.57 -28.21 -6.75
CA PRO A 283 -7.45 -28.50 -7.64
C PRO A 283 -7.29 -27.42 -8.71
N LEU A 284 -6.10 -27.34 -9.31
CA LEU A 284 -5.89 -26.48 -10.48
C LEU A 284 -6.73 -27.00 -11.66
N PRO A 285 -7.34 -26.09 -12.46
CA PRO A 285 -7.97 -26.48 -13.72
C PRO A 285 -6.93 -27.07 -14.69
N GLU A 286 -7.35 -28.01 -15.51
CA GLU A 286 -6.47 -28.65 -16.51
C GLU A 286 -6.36 -27.79 -17.78
N SER A 287 -7.34 -26.94 -18.05
CA SER A 287 -7.35 -26.04 -19.21
C SER A 287 -8.05 -24.69 -18.91
N ILE A 288 -7.80 -23.69 -19.77
CA ILE A 288 -8.46 -22.39 -19.64
C ILE A 288 -9.98 -22.50 -19.85
N GLU A 289 -10.44 -23.46 -20.64
CA GLU A 289 -11.86 -23.70 -20.90
C GLU A 289 -12.62 -24.07 -19.63
N GLU A 290 -11.99 -24.78 -18.70
CA GLU A 290 -12.57 -25.12 -17.40
C GLU A 290 -12.81 -23.88 -16.51
N THR A 291 -12.09 -22.79 -16.75
CA THR A 291 -12.33 -21.53 -16.03
C THR A 291 -13.61 -20.82 -16.48
N GLN A 292 -14.13 -21.18 -17.66
CA GLN A 292 -15.30 -20.59 -18.30
C GLN A 292 -15.22 -19.07 -18.56
N CYS A 293 -14.09 -18.45 -18.25
CA CYS A 293 -13.86 -17.01 -18.36
C CYS A 293 -12.47 -16.74 -18.96
N GLU A 294 -12.42 -15.87 -19.94
CA GLU A 294 -11.16 -15.38 -20.52
C GLU A 294 -10.88 -13.96 -20.03
N LEU A 295 -10.19 -13.82 -18.91
CA LEU A 295 -10.01 -12.56 -18.16
C LEU A 295 -8.64 -11.90 -18.43
N PHE A 296 -8.12 -11.99 -19.64
CA PHE A 296 -6.89 -11.32 -20.06
C PHE A 296 -7.17 -10.07 -20.89
N VAL A 297 -6.16 -9.19 -21.01
CA VAL A 297 -6.29 -7.94 -21.77
C VAL A 297 -6.51 -8.25 -23.25
N LYS A 298 -7.55 -7.68 -23.84
CA LYS A 298 -7.96 -7.86 -25.24
C LYS A 298 -8.15 -6.52 -25.93
N ASN A 299 -7.97 -6.47 -27.25
CA ASN A 299 -8.43 -5.36 -28.07
C ASN A 299 -9.87 -5.57 -28.56
N GLY A 300 -10.43 -4.57 -29.26
CA GLY A 300 -11.84 -4.60 -29.67
C GLY A 300 -12.18 -5.76 -30.60
N ASP A 301 -11.30 -6.10 -31.54
CA ASP A 301 -11.51 -7.23 -32.45
C ASP A 301 -11.52 -8.57 -31.69
N GLN A 302 -10.57 -8.75 -30.76
CA GLN A 302 -10.51 -9.95 -29.91
C GLN A 302 -11.73 -10.06 -28.97
N VAL A 303 -12.27 -8.93 -28.49
CA VAL A 303 -13.50 -8.91 -27.68
C VAL A 303 -14.68 -9.36 -28.53
N PHE A 304 -14.79 -8.88 -29.77
CA PHE A 304 -15.85 -9.27 -30.70
C PHE A 304 -15.74 -10.75 -31.09
N ASP A 305 -14.51 -11.25 -31.34
CA ASP A 305 -14.27 -12.66 -31.60
C ASP A 305 -14.65 -13.55 -30.40
N SER A 306 -14.32 -13.13 -29.16
CA SER A 306 -14.73 -13.82 -27.93
C SER A 306 -16.24 -13.86 -27.78
N TYR A 307 -16.94 -12.77 -28.11
CA TYR A 307 -18.40 -12.74 -28.16
C TYR A 307 -18.94 -13.78 -29.13
N LYS A 308 -18.43 -13.84 -30.36
CA LYS A 308 -18.89 -14.81 -31.37
C LYS A 308 -18.65 -16.26 -30.92
N ALA A 309 -17.44 -16.56 -30.44
CA ALA A 309 -17.09 -17.89 -29.93
C ALA A 309 -17.96 -18.31 -28.73
N CYS A 310 -18.27 -17.34 -27.85
CA CYS A 310 -19.13 -17.58 -26.71
C CYS A 310 -20.57 -17.89 -27.14
N CYS A 311 -21.11 -17.13 -28.09
CA CYS A 311 -22.44 -17.38 -28.64
C CYS A 311 -22.58 -18.76 -29.30
N GLU A 312 -21.56 -19.20 -30.05
CA GLU A 312 -21.53 -20.52 -30.65
C GLU A 312 -21.53 -21.62 -29.58
N LYS A 313 -20.67 -21.53 -28.58
CA LYS A 313 -20.57 -22.53 -27.50
C LYS A 313 -21.83 -22.59 -26.62
N MET A 314 -22.49 -21.47 -26.40
CA MET A 314 -23.65 -21.38 -25.53
C MET A 314 -24.98 -21.51 -26.28
N GLU A 315 -24.94 -21.65 -27.60
CA GLU A 315 -26.13 -21.71 -28.48
C GLU A 315 -27.09 -20.53 -28.27
N VAL A 316 -26.51 -19.31 -28.06
CA VAL A 316 -27.26 -18.06 -27.88
C VAL A 316 -27.01 -17.11 -29.04
N ASN A 317 -27.91 -16.18 -29.24
CA ASN A 317 -27.80 -15.19 -30.32
C ASN A 317 -28.13 -13.79 -29.79
N TYR A 318 -27.32 -12.81 -30.23
CA TYR A 318 -27.51 -11.39 -29.93
C TYR A 318 -27.43 -10.59 -31.24
N ASP A 319 -27.84 -9.34 -31.21
CA ASP A 319 -27.66 -8.38 -32.28
C ASP A 319 -26.21 -7.92 -32.35
N ASP A 320 -25.51 -8.26 -33.43
CA ASP A 320 -24.09 -7.94 -33.66
C ASP A 320 -23.82 -6.44 -33.64
N ASP A 321 -24.71 -5.62 -34.16
CA ASP A 321 -24.56 -4.16 -34.18
C ASP A 321 -24.68 -3.58 -32.77
N MET A 322 -25.60 -4.09 -31.97
CA MET A 322 -25.73 -3.72 -30.55
C MET A 322 -24.44 -4.10 -29.78
N VAL A 323 -23.91 -5.27 -30.00
CA VAL A 323 -22.67 -5.72 -29.33
C VAL A 323 -21.48 -4.86 -29.76
N ARG A 324 -21.33 -4.59 -31.07
CA ARG A 324 -20.29 -3.71 -31.58
C ARG A 324 -20.38 -2.32 -30.95
N GLN A 325 -21.57 -1.73 -30.91
CA GLN A 325 -21.79 -0.42 -30.27
C GLN A 325 -21.44 -0.44 -28.77
N SER A 326 -21.72 -1.54 -28.06
CA SER A 326 -21.38 -1.66 -26.66
C SER A 326 -19.84 -1.76 -26.43
N ILE A 327 -19.10 -2.31 -27.38
CA ILE A 327 -17.62 -2.33 -27.40
C ILE A 327 -17.10 -0.93 -27.66
N GLU A 328 -17.55 -0.28 -28.72
CA GLU A 328 -17.14 1.09 -29.11
C GLU A 328 -17.52 2.13 -28.04
N ARG A 329 -18.60 1.89 -27.28
CA ARG A 329 -19.00 2.77 -26.17
C ARG A 329 -17.92 2.91 -25.09
N THR A 330 -17.09 1.91 -24.87
CA THR A 330 -15.97 1.98 -23.92
C THR A 330 -14.96 3.04 -24.33
N HIS A 331 -14.65 3.10 -25.63
CA HIS A 331 -13.76 4.12 -26.19
C HIS A 331 -14.37 5.53 -26.08
N TYR A 332 -15.67 5.67 -26.32
CA TYR A 332 -16.40 6.93 -26.11
C TYR A 332 -16.31 7.39 -24.64
N ILE A 333 -16.50 6.50 -23.68
CA ILE A 333 -16.36 6.82 -22.26
C ILE A 333 -14.94 7.33 -21.97
N ALA A 334 -13.93 6.60 -22.43
CA ALA A 334 -12.53 6.89 -22.16
C ALA A 334 -12.04 8.24 -22.72
N HIS A 335 -12.56 8.65 -23.90
CA HIS A 335 -12.04 9.83 -24.62
C HIS A 335 -13.02 11.00 -24.71
N THR A 336 -14.32 10.79 -24.39
CA THR A 336 -15.33 11.85 -24.43
C THR A 336 -15.89 12.18 -23.04
N LEU A 337 -16.19 11.17 -22.21
CA LEU A 337 -16.73 11.41 -20.87
C LEU A 337 -15.64 11.61 -19.81
N ILE A 338 -14.50 10.98 -19.97
CA ILE A 338 -13.34 11.13 -19.08
C ILE A 338 -12.39 12.15 -19.67
N GLU A 339 -12.16 13.24 -18.93
CA GLU A 339 -11.24 14.31 -19.31
C GLU A 339 -9.80 13.80 -19.41
N ASP A 340 -8.97 14.50 -20.19
CA ASP A 340 -7.52 14.28 -20.16
C ASP A 340 -6.93 15.10 -19.00
N TYR A 341 -6.65 14.46 -17.88
CA TYR A 341 -6.13 15.10 -16.68
C TYR A 341 -5.03 14.27 -16.02
N THR A 342 -4.14 14.94 -15.33
CA THR A 342 -3.11 14.28 -14.50
C THR A 342 -3.46 14.47 -13.03
N PRO A 343 -3.47 13.41 -12.20
CA PRO A 343 -3.68 13.52 -10.76
C PRO A 343 -2.74 14.53 -10.10
N GLU A 344 -3.26 15.33 -9.18
CA GLU A 344 -2.47 16.31 -8.44
C GLU A 344 -1.39 15.65 -7.59
N THR A 345 -0.14 16.10 -7.77
CA THR A 345 1.04 15.61 -7.03
C THR A 345 1.71 16.71 -6.19
N LYS A 346 0.98 17.79 -5.90
CA LYS A 346 1.49 18.90 -5.10
C LYS A 346 1.88 18.44 -3.70
N THR A 347 3.03 18.89 -3.20
CA THR A 347 3.51 18.55 -1.84
C THR A 347 2.52 19.01 -0.77
N ARG A 348 2.18 18.10 0.14
CA ARG A 348 1.20 18.27 1.21
C ARG A 348 1.87 18.13 2.56
N LEU A 349 1.75 19.16 3.37
CA LEU A 349 2.25 19.25 4.75
C LEU A 349 1.23 20.01 5.61
N PRO A 350 1.15 19.73 6.91
CA PRO A 350 0.13 20.32 7.78
C PRO A 350 0.32 21.84 7.95
N ASP A 351 -0.77 22.60 7.89
CA ASP A 351 -0.77 24.05 8.09
C ASP A 351 -0.75 24.43 9.56
N PHE A 352 -1.29 23.60 10.45
CA PHE A 352 -1.37 23.88 11.89
C PHE A 352 -0.01 24.04 12.59
N VAL A 353 1.09 23.55 11.99
CA VAL A 353 2.45 23.72 12.53
C VAL A 353 3.00 25.14 12.32
N VAL A 354 2.35 25.93 11.48
CA VAL A 354 2.76 27.32 11.20
C VAL A 354 1.95 28.28 12.08
N PRO A 355 2.60 29.09 12.94
CA PRO A 355 1.88 30.06 13.75
C PRO A 355 1.10 31.07 12.91
N LYS A 356 -0.11 31.43 13.36
CA LYS A 356 -0.96 32.41 12.66
C LYS A 356 -0.21 33.72 12.36
N GLY A 357 -0.34 34.20 11.14
CA GLY A 357 0.25 35.46 10.69
C GLY A 357 1.74 35.37 10.32
N LYS A 358 2.32 34.18 10.25
CA LYS A 358 3.69 33.96 9.75
C LYS A 358 3.68 33.08 8.51
N THR A 359 4.70 33.27 7.66
CA THR A 359 5.01 32.27 6.64
C THR A 359 5.81 31.11 7.27
N PRO A 360 5.86 29.93 6.63
CA PRO A 360 6.70 28.82 7.12
C PRO A 360 8.16 29.22 7.36
N GLU A 361 8.75 30.01 6.45
CA GLU A 361 10.13 30.48 6.53
C GLU A 361 10.36 31.41 7.71
N GLN A 362 9.40 32.34 7.95
CA GLN A 362 9.43 33.25 9.08
C GLN A 362 9.31 32.49 10.41
N ALA A 363 8.44 31.50 10.45
CA ALA A 363 8.25 30.65 11.63
C ALA A 363 9.51 29.81 11.91
N LEU A 364 10.08 29.17 10.89
CA LEU A 364 11.30 28.38 11.00
C LEU A 364 12.46 29.24 11.53
N LYS A 365 12.70 30.43 10.93
CA LYS A 365 13.72 31.37 11.38
C LYS A 365 13.52 31.78 12.85
N PHE A 366 12.29 32.08 13.23
CA PHE A 366 11.94 32.48 14.62
C PHE A 366 12.27 31.35 15.62
N PHE A 367 11.86 30.11 15.33
CA PHE A 367 12.14 28.98 16.22
C PHE A 367 13.63 28.65 16.30
N CYS A 368 14.36 28.71 15.18
CA CYS A 368 15.80 28.49 15.14
C CYS A 368 16.56 29.57 15.98
N GLN A 369 16.20 30.84 15.84
CA GLN A 369 16.78 31.91 16.65
C GLN A 369 16.46 31.74 18.15
N THR A 370 15.27 31.30 18.49
CA THR A 370 14.90 30.94 19.85
C THR A 370 15.73 29.78 20.39
N GLY A 371 15.96 28.75 19.57
CA GLY A 371 16.82 27.62 19.92
C GLY A 371 18.28 28.01 20.16
N LEU A 372 18.86 28.90 19.35
CA LEU A 372 20.20 29.43 19.59
C LEU A 372 20.31 30.18 20.93
N ARG A 373 19.29 30.99 21.27
CA ARG A 373 19.25 31.71 22.57
C ARG A 373 19.17 30.76 23.75
N ARG A 374 18.33 29.73 23.67
CA ARG A 374 18.21 28.70 24.73
C ARG A 374 19.55 27.99 25.04
N ARG A 375 20.42 27.86 24.02
CA ARG A 375 21.71 27.18 24.13
C ARG A 375 22.90 28.15 24.32
N ASP A 376 22.66 29.42 24.51
CA ASP A 376 23.70 30.47 24.59
C ASP A 376 24.64 30.54 23.39
N LEU A 377 24.15 30.10 22.21
CA LEU A 377 24.90 30.07 20.97
C LEU A 377 24.67 31.30 20.09
N HIS A 378 23.69 32.16 20.43
CA HIS A 378 23.24 33.29 19.63
C HIS A 378 24.25 34.43 19.48
N LYS A 379 25.36 34.43 20.20
CA LYS A 379 26.48 35.36 20.09
C LYS A 379 27.69 34.80 19.37
N LYS A 380 27.71 33.49 19.09
CA LYS A 380 28.82 32.83 18.44
C LYS A 380 28.69 32.96 16.91
N LYS A 381 29.62 33.68 16.27
CA LYS A 381 29.56 33.97 14.84
C LYS A 381 29.45 32.70 13.97
N GLU A 382 30.20 31.67 14.29
CA GLU A 382 30.20 30.42 13.58
C GLU A 382 28.80 29.77 13.50
N TYR A 383 28.03 29.76 14.62
CA TYR A 383 26.66 29.23 14.67
C TYR A 383 25.68 30.10 13.89
N ILE A 384 25.86 31.42 13.94
CA ILE A 384 25.01 32.39 13.22
C ILE A 384 25.20 32.21 11.72
N ASP A 385 26.45 32.15 11.24
CA ASP A 385 26.79 32.04 9.83
C ASP A 385 26.33 30.67 9.28
N ARG A 386 26.58 29.57 10.02
CA ARG A 386 26.11 28.24 9.68
C ARG A 386 24.58 28.17 9.60
N LEU A 387 23.86 28.70 10.58
CA LEU A 387 22.39 28.68 10.57
C LEU A 387 21.84 29.49 9.40
N ALA A 388 22.43 30.64 9.07
CA ALA A 388 22.02 31.46 7.93
C ALA A 388 22.18 30.68 6.60
N HIS A 389 23.27 29.96 6.45
CA HIS A 389 23.56 29.11 5.31
C HIS A 389 22.51 28.00 5.17
N GLU A 390 22.26 27.23 6.25
CA GLU A 390 21.29 26.14 6.25
C GLU A 390 19.86 26.62 5.96
N LEU A 391 19.41 27.69 6.63
CA LEU A 391 18.08 28.25 6.42
C LEU A 391 17.87 28.73 4.99
N LYS A 392 18.92 29.27 4.34
CA LYS A 392 18.82 29.64 2.93
C LYS A 392 18.53 28.41 2.07
N ILE A 393 19.28 27.33 2.20
CA ILE A 393 19.10 26.10 1.42
C ILE A 393 17.72 25.48 1.69
N ILE A 394 17.32 25.39 2.96
CA ILE A 394 16.02 24.83 3.36
C ILE A 394 14.86 25.64 2.73
N ASN A 395 14.94 26.96 2.76
CA ASN A 395 13.88 27.83 2.22
C ASN A 395 13.86 27.83 0.69
N ASP A 396 15.04 27.87 0.05
CA ASP A 396 15.15 27.82 -1.42
C ASP A 396 14.57 26.50 -2.00
N GLN A 397 14.57 25.43 -1.21
CA GLN A 397 14.00 24.12 -1.56
C GLN A 397 12.57 23.90 -1.05
N GLY A 398 11.99 24.85 -0.32
CA GLY A 398 10.60 24.78 0.17
C GLY A 398 10.37 23.85 1.37
N PHE A 399 11.43 23.45 2.11
CA PHE A 399 11.32 22.47 3.20
C PHE A 399 11.04 23.09 4.59
N ALA A 400 10.80 24.40 4.68
CA ALA A 400 10.54 25.06 5.97
C ALA A 400 9.41 24.39 6.76
N LYS A 401 8.28 24.06 6.11
CA LYS A 401 7.13 23.40 6.74
C LYS A 401 7.43 21.98 7.20
N TYR A 402 8.31 21.25 6.48
CA TYR A 402 8.78 19.92 6.88
C TYR A 402 9.53 19.97 8.22
N PHE A 403 10.50 20.89 8.36
CA PHE A 403 11.21 21.07 9.64
C PHE A 403 10.29 21.52 10.78
N LEU A 404 9.29 22.35 10.51
CA LEU A 404 8.28 22.75 11.49
C LEU A 404 7.43 21.55 11.94
N THR A 405 7.08 20.67 11.03
CA THR A 405 6.35 19.42 11.35
C THR A 405 7.20 18.50 12.23
N MET A 406 8.47 18.30 11.85
CA MET A 406 9.41 17.51 12.68
C MET A 406 9.60 18.11 14.06
N LYS A 407 9.70 19.46 14.14
CA LYS A 407 9.75 20.15 15.43
C LYS A 407 8.50 19.88 16.27
N ALA A 408 7.31 19.95 15.69
CA ALA A 408 6.06 19.66 16.40
C ALA A 408 6.02 18.22 16.93
N ILE A 409 6.48 17.24 16.13
CA ILE A 409 6.64 15.84 16.55
C ILE A 409 7.63 15.75 17.73
N ALA A 410 8.79 16.39 17.63
CA ALA A 410 9.83 16.35 18.67
C ALA A 410 9.37 17.02 19.97
N ASP A 411 8.72 18.17 19.89
CA ASP A 411 8.19 18.87 21.06
C ASP A 411 7.14 17.99 21.76
N ARG A 412 6.24 17.35 20.97
CA ARG A 412 5.22 16.47 21.54
C ARG A 412 5.82 15.23 22.21
N ALA A 413 6.82 14.61 21.59
CA ALA A 413 7.47 13.42 22.14
C ALA A 413 8.12 13.72 23.51
N ARG A 414 8.81 14.85 23.64
CA ARG A 414 9.48 15.25 24.88
C ARG A 414 8.56 15.56 26.05
N MET A 415 7.26 15.68 25.83
CA MET A 415 6.31 15.91 26.91
C MET A 415 6.15 14.68 27.84
N ASP A 416 6.35 13.47 27.31
CA ASP A 416 6.02 12.25 28.04
C ASP A 416 6.92 11.05 27.79
N ARG A 417 8.07 11.22 27.06
CA ARG A 417 9.01 10.14 26.78
C ARG A 417 10.41 10.60 26.45
N LEU A 418 11.39 9.69 26.64
CA LEU A 418 12.76 9.92 26.22
C LEU A 418 12.87 9.82 24.70
N VAL A 419 13.77 10.64 24.15
CA VAL A 419 14.05 10.71 22.70
C VAL A 419 15.52 10.47 22.43
N GLY A 420 15.86 9.94 21.24
CA GLY A 420 17.24 9.68 20.85
C GLY A 420 18.05 10.96 20.65
N ALA A 421 19.36 10.81 20.77
CA ALA A 421 20.28 11.93 20.57
C ALA A 421 20.31 12.43 19.12
N GLY A 422 20.11 11.51 18.16
CA GLY A 422 20.08 11.77 16.73
C GLY A 422 20.38 10.50 15.94
N ARG A 423 19.77 10.39 14.79
CA ARG A 423 19.94 9.25 13.89
C ARG A 423 20.07 9.75 12.46
N GLY A 424 20.85 9.04 11.64
CA GLY A 424 21.02 9.37 10.23
C GLY A 424 21.72 10.70 9.97
N SER A 425 21.58 11.19 8.75
CA SER A 425 22.27 12.38 8.27
C SER A 425 21.76 13.69 8.87
N ALA A 426 20.54 13.72 9.41
CA ALA A 426 19.93 14.92 10.01
C ALA A 426 20.68 15.45 11.23
N ALA A 427 21.52 14.63 11.90
CA ALA A 427 22.41 15.06 12.96
C ALA A 427 23.49 16.05 12.47
N GLY A 428 23.76 16.12 11.15
CA GLY A 428 24.66 17.10 10.54
C GLY A 428 24.08 18.50 10.38
N ALA A 429 22.76 18.70 10.66
CA ALA A 429 22.08 19.99 10.53
C ALA A 429 22.02 20.75 11.85
N LEU A 430 22.55 21.96 11.89
CA LEU A 430 22.41 22.87 13.03
C LEU A 430 20.92 23.27 13.23
N THR A 431 20.17 23.38 12.15
CA THR A 431 18.72 23.60 12.19
C THR A 431 18.02 22.51 13.00
N SER A 432 18.33 21.24 12.78
CA SER A 432 17.76 20.11 13.56
C SER A 432 18.13 20.20 15.05
N TYR A 433 19.37 20.56 15.37
CA TYR A 433 19.84 20.71 16.75
C TYR A 433 19.14 21.87 17.49
N VAL A 434 19.08 23.05 16.88
CA VAL A 434 18.47 24.22 17.55
C VAL A 434 16.96 24.11 17.65
N LEU A 435 16.30 23.41 16.74
CA LEU A 435 14.86 23.09 16.83
C LEU A 435 14.58 21.99 17.88
N GLY A 436 15.61 21.29 18.31
CA GLY A 436 15.49 20.17 19.24
C GLY A 436 15.02 18.88 18.58
N ILE A 437 15.12 18.73 17.29
CA ILE A 437 14.89 17.48 16.57
C ILE A 437 16.02 16.50 16.92
N THR A 438 17.26 16.97 16.95
CA THR A 438 18.44 16.22 17.41
C THR A 438 19.03 16.86 18.67
N GLN A 439 19.87 16.08 19.41
CA GLN A 439 20.57 16.52 20.62
C GLN A 439 22.08 16.60 20.41
N VAL A 440 22.55 16.39 19.18
CA VAL A 440 23.99 16.41 18.81
C VAL A 440 24.31 17.75 18.17
N ASP A 441 25.29 18.48 18.74
CA ASP A 441 25.81 19.74 18.18
C ASP A 441 26.69 19.45 16.97
N PRO A 442 26.24 19.73 15.73
CA PRO A 442 26.99 19.36 14.53
C PRO A 442 28.29 20.15 14.38
N ILE A 443 28.42 21.33 14.95
CA ILE A 443 29.64 22.13 14.88
C ILE A 443 30.67 21.55 15.83
N ARG A 444 30.29 21.22 17.08
CA ARG A 444 31.17 20.56 18.05
C ARG A 444 31.80 19.27 17.50
N PHE A 445 31.02 18.49 16.76
CA PHE A 445 31.49 17.20 16.21
C PHE A 445 31.97 17.28 14.75
N GLY A 446 32.08 18.48 14.16
CA GLY A 446 32.57 18.68 12.80
C GLY A 446 31.69 18.04 11.71
N LEU A 447 30.39 17.92 11.96
CA LEU A 447 29.46 17.30 11.03
C LEU A 447 29.06 18.27 9.91
N LEU A 448 28.98 17.72 8.67
CA LEU A 448 28.69 18.51 7.47
C LEU A 448 27.19 18.52 7.15
N PHE A 449 26.62 19.69 6.96
CA PHE A 449 25.23 19.87 6.52
C PHE A 449 24.99 19.30 5.11
N GLU A 450 25.97 19.40 4.26
CA GLU A 450 25.92 18.97 2.86
C GLU A 450 25.76 17.44 2.71
N ARG A 451 26.06 16.67 3.74
CA ARG A 451 25.74 15.22 3.80
C ARG A 451 24.25 14.95 4.05
N PHE A 452 23.56 15.89 4.63
CA PHE A 452 22.12 15.83 4.88
C PHE A 452 21.32 16.54 3.78
N MET A 453 21.69 17.78 3.43
CA MET A 453 21.07 18.56 2.37
C MET A 453 22.11 19.37 1.61
N SER A 454 22.01 19.40 0.29
CA SER A 454 22.86 20.21 -0.57
C SER A 454 22.04 21.13 -1.48
N ALA A 455 22.62 22.21 -1.98
CA ALA A 455 21.96 23.15 -2.90
C ALA A 455 21.44 22.47 -4.18
N ASN A 456 21.95 21.29 -4.54
CA ASN A 456 21.55 20.49 -5.71
C ASN A 456 20.52 19.39 -5.38
N GLN A 457 20.07 19.27 -4.14
CA GLN A 457 19.26 18.14 -3.64
C GLN A 457 17.84 18.09 -4.23
N ALA A 458 17.31 19.20 -4.74
CA ALA A 458 16.04 19.21 -5.49
C ALA A 458 16.00 18.20 -6.65
N LYS A 459 17.18 17.68 -7.06
CA LYS A 459 17.33 16.60 -8.05
C LYS A 459 17.49 15.19 -7.46
N ILE A 460 17.63 15.06 -6.12
CA ILE A 460 18.04 13.81 -5.46
C ILE A 460 16.92 13.22 -4.56
N GLY A 461 15.89 13.99 -4.24
CA GLY A 461 14.76 13.59 -3.39
C GLY A 461 14.67 14.38 -2.08
N MET A 462 13.64 14.08 -1.27
CA MET A 462 13.34 14.76 -0.01
C MET A 462 14.40 14.45 1.06
N PRO A 463 14.67 15.40 1.99
CA PRO A 463 15.48 15.11 3.17
C PRO A 463 14.77 14.11 4.06
N ASP A 464 15.49 13.10 4.56
CA ASP A 464 14.98 12.06 5.44
C ASP A 464 15.47 12.30 6.87
N ILE A 465 14.56 12.60 7.79
CA ILE A 465 14.84 12.78 9.22
C ILE A 465 14.30 11.59 9.98
N ASP A 466 15.20 10.70 10.37
CA ASP A 466 14.91 9.62 11.30
C ASP A 466 14.78 10.17 12.73
N TYR A 467 13.66 9.87 13.40
CA TYR A 467 13.41 10.34 14.75
C TYR A 467 13.25 9.17 15.72
N ASP A 468 14.23 8.98 16.59
CA ASP A 468 14.19 7.92 17.60
C ASP A 468 13.38 8.34 18.83
N VAL A 469 12.47 7.48 19.23
CA VAL A 469 11.57 7.70 20.37
C VAL A 469 11.33 6.41 21.15
N GLU A 470 11.17 6.54 22.44
CA GLU A 470 10.69 5.46 23.30
C GLU A 470 9.25 5.06 22.92
N ARG A 471 8.95 3.76 22.85
CA ARG A 471 7.59 3.21 22.56
C ARG A 471 6.90 3.88 21.36
N PRO A 472 7.46 3.76 20.15
CA PRO A 472 7.00 4.51 18.96
C PRO A 472 5.55 4.22 18.58
N GLN A 473 5.03 3.03 18.88
CA GLN A 473 3.64 2.70 18.54
C GLN A 473 2.65 3.47 19.41
N GLU A 474 2.87 3.52 20.72
CA GLU A 474 2.06 4.31 21.65
C GLU A 474 2.13 5.83 21.31
N PHE A 475 3.31 6.29 20.87
CA PHE A 475 3.48 7.67 20.47
C PHE A 475 2.69 8.00 19.20
N LYS A 476 2.74 7.15 18.18
CA LYS A 476 1.93 7.33 16.97
C LYS A 476 0.44 7.31 17.26
N GLU A 477 -0.02 6.43 18.16
CA GLU A 477 -1.41 6.38 18.59
C GLU A 477 -1.84 7.71 19.27
N LYS A 478 -1.00 8.26 20.12
CA LYS A 478 -1.25 9.60 20.71
C LYS A 478 -1.30 10.72 19.68
N LEU A 479 -0.38 10.72 18.70
CA LEU A 479 -0.44 11.70 17.61
C LEU A 479 -1.74 11.57 16.81
N ILE A 480 -2.21 10.36 16.55
CA ILE A 480 -3.49 10.09 15.87
C ILE A 480 -4.67 10.62 16.70
N GLU A 481 -4.66 10.38 18.01
CA GLU A 481 -5.71 10.87 18.93
C GLU A 481 -5.75 12.39 19.01
N GLU A 482 -4.59 13.06 19.05
CA GLU A 482 -4.48 14.52 19.25
C GLU A 482 -4.62 15.32 17.94
N TRP A 483 -4.05 14.83 16.84
CA TRP A 483 -4.03 15.56 15.56
C TRP A 483 -5.08 15.05 14.56
N GLY A 484 -5.69 13.89 14.84
CA GLY A 484 -6.76 13.30 14.04
C GLY A 484 -6.33 12.12 13.19
N ALA A 485 -7.23 11.13 13.07
CA ALA A 485 -7.01 9.89 12.34
C ALA A 485 -6.93 10.05 10.80
N THR A 486 -7.34 11.20 10.29
CA THR A 486 -7.20 11.58 8.87
C THR A 486 -6.07 12.59 8.64
N THR A 487 -5.35 12.95 9.70
CA THR A 487 -4.20 13.86 9.65
C THR A 487 -2.89 13.10 9.84
N VAL A 488 -2.85 12.13 10.76
CA VAL A 488 -1.68 11.28 11.01
C VAL A 488 -2.02 9.87 10.59
N VAL A 489 -1.44 9.40 9.49
CA VAL A 489 -1.77 8.10 8.90
C VAL A 489 -0.52 7.24 8.76
N PRO A 490 -0.46 6.06 9.41
CA PRO A 490 0.61 5.10 9.24
C PRO A 490 0.72 4.61 7.78
N ILE A 491 1.96 4.37 7.34
CA ILE A 491 2.24 3.89 5.99
C ILE A 491 1.97 2.39 5.90
N THR A 492 1.37 1.97 4.78
CA THR A 492 1.24 0.55 4.42
C THR A 492 2.52 0.01 3.83
N ASN A 493 2.86 -1.21 4.19
CA ASN A 493 3.85 -2.02 3.51
C ASN A 493 3.15 -3.17 2.77
N TRP A 494 3.36 -3.28 1.46
CA TRP A 494 2.85 -4.38 0.64
C TRP A 494 3.85 -5.51 0.62
N ASN A 495 3.51 -6.61 1.30
CA ASN A 495 4.35 -7.82 1.35
C ASN A 495 4.19 -8.60 0.05
N THR A 496 5.30 -9.02 -0.53
CA THR A 496 5.32 -9.80 -1.77
C THR A 496 5.63 -11.27 -1.53
N LEU A 497 5.28 -12.10 -2.49
CA LEU A 497 5.65 -13.52 -2.53
C LEU A 497 7.17 -13.63 -2.65
N LYS A 498 7.82 -14.05 -1.57
CA LYS A 498 9.29 -14.20 -1.50
C LYS A 498 9.69 -15.60 -1.95
N LEU A 499 10.76 -15.69 -2.70
CA LEU A 499 11.19 -16.88 -3.43
C LEU A 499 11.24 -18.15 -2.57
N ARG A 500 11.86 -18.10 -1.38
CA ARG A 500 11.97 -19.28 -0.50
C ARG A 500 10.61 -19.83 -0.06
N SER A 501 9.66 -18.97 0.28
CA SER A 501 8.31 -19.37 0.66
C SER A 501 7.48 -19.75 -0.55
N LEU A 502 7.62 -19.02 -1.66
CA LEU A 502 6.90 -19.26 -2.89
C LEU A 502 7.19 -20.67 -3.47
N ILE A 503 8.45 -21.07 -3.58
CA ILE A 503 8.83 -22.41 -4.01
C ILE A 503 8.16 -23.47 -3.13
N LYS A 504 8.16 -23.30 -1.80
CA LYS A 504 7.51 -24.22 -0.87
C LYS A 504 5.99 -24.28 -1.04
N ASP A 505 5.37 -23.13 -1.28
CA ASP A 505 3.92 -23.03 -1.41
C ASP A 505 3.42 -23.57 -2.75
N ILE A 506 4.10 -23.26 -3.86
CA ILE A 506 3.78 -23.83 -5.19
C ILE A 506 3.95 -25.35 -5.18
N SER A 507 5.04 -25.85 -4.62
CA SER A 507 5.34 -27.30 -4.59
C SER A 507 4.22 -28.15 -3.96
N LYS A 508 3.39 -27.56 -3.08
CA LYS A 508 2.23 -28.25 -2.48
C LYS A 508 1.11 -28.58 -3.49
N PHE A 509 1.00 -27.81 -4.56
CA PHE A 509 -0.01 -28.03 -5.60
C PHE A 509 0.46 -28.99 -6.70
N PHE A 510 1.73 -29.38 -6.66
CA PHE A 510 2.36 -30.29 -7.60
C PHE A 510 2.88 -31.57 -6.92
N ASP A 511 2.39 -31.87 -5.71
CA ASP A 511 2.71 -33.07 -4.92
C ASP A 511 4.21 -33.32 -4.69
N ILE A 512 5.02 -32.25 -4.69
CA ILE A 512 6.45 -32.33 -4.44
C ILE A 512 6.72 -32.43 -2.94
N PRO A 513 7.46 -33.47 -2.47
CA PRO A 513 7.68 -33.69 -1.04
C PRO A 513 8.34 -32.51 -0.33
N PHE A 514 7.76 -32.05 0.77
CA PHE A 514 8.28 -30.91 1.55
C PHE A 514 9.75 -31.06 1.97
N ALA A 515 10.18 -32.28 2.32
CA ALA A 515 11.57 -32.55 2.71
C ALA A 515 12.56 -32.23 1.59
N GLU A 516 12.23 -32.56 0.32
CA GLU A 516 13.02 -32.24 -0.85
C GLU A 516 13.11 -30.72 -1.04
N VAL A 517 11.95 -30.03 -1.06
CA VAL A 517 11.84 -28.59 -1.24
C VAL A 517 12.60 -27.83 -0.13
N ASN A 518 12.46 -28.27 1.11
CA ASN A 518 13.13 -27.63 2.25
C ASN A 518 14.65 -27.75 2.17
N LYS A 519 15.17 -28.91 1.71
CA LYS A 519 16.59 -29.14 1.49
C LYS A 519 17.17 -28.16 0.46
N VAL A 520 16.47 -27.94 -0.64
CA VAL A 520 16.88 -26.99 -1.70
C VAL A 520 16.80 -25.55 -1.21
N THR A 521 15.65 -25.12 -0.70
CA THR A 521 15.41 -23.73 -0.28
C THR A 521 16.27 -23.29 0.91
N SER A 522 16.81 -24.23 1.70
CA SER A 522 17.77 -23.90 2.77
C SER A 522 19.18 -23.66 2.25
N LYS A 523 19.55 -24.16 1.08
CA LYS A 523 20.92 -24.11 0.53
C LYS A 523 21.10 -23.10 -0.59
N MET A 524 20.07 -22.90 -1.44
CA MET A 524 20.16 -22.17 -2.70
C MET A 524 20.79 -20.78 -2.57
N ILE A 525 20.41 -20.00 -1.56
CA ILE A 525 20.96 -18.64 -1.34
C ILE A 525 22.43 -18.72 -1.01
N ARG A 526 22.83 -19.63 -0.12
CA ARG A 526 24.23 -19.80 0.28
C ARG A 526 25.12 -20.25 -0.87
N GLU A 527 24.58 -21.09 -1.76
CA GLU A 527 25.30 -21.58 -2.94
C GLU A 527 25.53 -20.47 -3.97
N ALA A 528 24.52 -19.63 -4.22
CA ALA A 528 24.57 -18.61 -5.28
C ALA A 528 25.26 -17.30 -4.85
N THR A 529 25.12 -16.90 -3.59
CA THR A 529 25.60 -15.59 -3.11
C THR A 529 27.07 -15.29 -3.41
N PRO A 530 28.04 -16.21 -3.24
CA PRO A 530 29.45 -15.90 -3.48
C PRO A 530 29.75 -15.49 -4.93
N GLN A 531 29.15 -16.21 -5.91
CA GLN A 531 29.38 -15.92 -7.32
C GLN A 531 28.59 -14.70 -7.78
N ALA A 532 27.35 -14.55 -7.31
CA ALA A 532 26.52 -13.38 -7.61
C ALA A 532 27.20 -12.08 -7.10
N LYS A 533 27.74 -12.08 -5.88
CA LYS A 533 28.53 -10.95 -5.38
C LYS A 533 29.72 -10.62 -6.26
N LYS A 534 30.45 -11.64 -6.70
CA LYS A 534 31.63 -11.47 -7.56
C LYS A 534 31.27 -10.82 -8.88
N ASP A 535 30.15 -11.25 -9.50
CA ASP A 535 29.69 -10.71 -10.78
C ASP A 535 29.32 -9.22 -10.69
N HIS A 536 28.84 -8.78 -9.52
CA HIS A 536 28.52 -7.37 -9.24
C HIS A 536 29.66 -6.58 -8.59
N GLY A 537 30.84 -7.19 -8.39
CA GLY A 537 31.99 -6.52 -7.75
C GLY A 537 31.76 -6.21 -6.25
N ILE A 538 30.82 -6.90 -5.59
CA ILE A 538 30.45 -6.66 -4.19
C ILE A 538 31.39 -7.47 -3.29
N THR A 539 32.31 -6.79 -2.62
CA THR A 539 33.28 -7.42 -1.74
C THR A 539 32.84 -7.55 -0.29
N ALA A 540 31.94 -6.68 0.16
CA ALA A 540 31.43 -6.66 1.54
C ALA A 540 29.91 -6.43 1.58
N GLY A 541 29.27 -6.65 2.75
CA GLY A 541 27.84 -6.41 2.97
C GLY A 541 26.96 -7.61 2.61
N VAL A 542 25.65 -7.46 2.84
CA VAL A 542 24.63 -8.47 2.54
C VAL A 542 24.15 -8.29 1.10
N TYR A 543 24.09 -9.37 0.34
CA TYR A 543 23.54 -9.41 -1.00
C TYR A 543 22.49 -10.52 -1.10
N SER A 544 21.35 -10.22 -1.69
CA SER A 544 20.29 -11.18 -1.95
C SER A 544 20.24 -11.48 -3.45
N PRO A 545 20.67 -12.67 -3.88
CA PRO A 545 20.65 -13.06 -5.29
C PRO A 545 19.23 -13.00 -5.86
N THR A 546 19.13 -12.57 -7.12
CA THR A 546 17.91 -12.66 -7.92
C THR A 546 17.56 -14.11 -8.23
N PHE A 547 16.32 -14.35 -8.72
CA PHE A 547 15.95 -15.72 -9.08
C PHE A 547 16.78 -16.24 -10.26
N GLU A 548 17.11 -15.40 -11.23
CA GLU A 548 17.99 -15.76 -12.35
C GLU A 548 19.39 -16.15 -11.87
N GLU A 549 19.96 -15.41 -10.94
CA GLU A 549 21.25 -15.74 -10.34
C GLU A 549 21.18 -17.04 -9.53
N LEU A 550 20.08 -17.28 -8.83
CA LEU A 550 19.85 -18.55 -8.14
C LEU A 550 19.74 -19.72 -9.11
N LYS A 551 19.01 -19.57 -10.22
CA LYS A 551 18.96 -20.57 -11.30
C LYS A 551 20.35 -20.83 -11.91
N LYS A 552 21.17 -19.78 -12.04
CA LYS A 552 22.51 -19.86 -12.64
C LYS A 552 23.55 -20.47 -11.72
N TYR A 553 23.55 -20.12 -10.42
CA TYR A 553 24.65 -20.40 -9.50
C TYR A 553 24.34 -21.40 -8.38
N SER A 554 23.06 -21.74 -8.15
CA SER A 554 22.71 -22.78 -7.17
C SER A 554 22.51 -24.13 -7.85
N GLU A 555 23.47 -25.03 -7.66
CA GLU A 555 23.39 -26.40 -8.19
C GLU A 555 22.19 -27.17 -7.60
N SER A 556 21.89 -26.95 -6.31
CA SER A 556 20.73 -27.56 -5.65
C SER A 556 19.43 -27.13 -6.29
N LEU A 557 19.26 -25.82 -6.59
CA LEU A 557 18.05 -25.29 -7.22
C LEU A 557 17.96 -25.74 -8.68
N LYS A 558 19.05 -25.67 -9.44
CA LYS A 558 19.09 -26.08 -10.83
C LYS A 558 18.66 -27.53 -11.02
N ASN A 559 19.24 -28.45 -10.24
CA ASN A 559 18.87 -29.86 -10.27
C ASN A 559 17.42 -30.11 -9.83
N PHE A 560 16.91 -29.31 -8.91
CA PHE A 560 15.51 -29.39 -8.47
C PHE A 560 14.56 -28.93 -9.58
N LEU A 561 14.81 -27.79 -10.22
CA LEU A 561 13.98 -27.27 -11.31
C LEU A 561 14.05 -28.14 -12.57
N GLN A 562 15.18 -28.79 -12.86
CA GLN A 562 15.27 -29.77 -13.97
C GLN A 562 14.35 -30.97 -13.76
N ARG A 563 14.21 -31.45 -12.52
CA ARG A 563 13.30 -32.57 -12.18
C ARG A 563 11.84 -32.14 -12.06
N ASN A 564 11.61 -30.87 -11.79
CA ASN A 564 10.30 -30.28 -11.56
C ASN A 564 10.12 -29.04 -12.45
N SER A 565 10.33 -29.19 -13.77
CA SER A 565 10.31 -28.09 -14.73
C SER A 565 8.96 -27.36 -14.76
N GLN A 566 7.87 -28.07 -14.49
CA GLN A 566 6.51 -27.55 -14.47
C GLN A 566 6.30 -26.39 -13.48
N ILE A 567 7.12 -26.28 -12.44
CA ILE A 567 6.97 -25.17 -11.45
C ILE A 567 7.86 -23.97 -11.72
N SER A 568 8.86 -24.08 -12.62
CA SER A 568 9.85 -23.01 -12.87
C SER A 568 9.18 -21.75 -13.38
N ASP A 569 8.36 -21.87 -14.41
CA ASP A 569 7.70 -20.72 -15.07
C ASP A 569 6.72 -20.04 -14.11
N HIS A 570 6.00 -20.83 -13.30
CA HIS A 570 5.12 -20.28 -12.26
C HIS A 570 5.87 -19.48 -11.21
N ILE A 571 7.09 -19.90 -10.84
CA ILE A 571 7.91 -19.14 -9.88
C ILE A 571 8.33 -17.80 -10.48
N ASP A 572 8.72 -17.75 -11.75
CA ASP A 572 9.10 -16.53 -12.45
C ASP A 572 7.95 -15.52 -12.48
N VAL A 573 6.74 -15.96 -12.81
CA VAL A 573 5.55 -15.09 -12.90
C VAL A 573 5.08 -14.63 -11.52
N LEU A 574 5.07 -15.51 -10.52
CA LEU A 574 4.49 -15.23 -9.21
C LEU A 574 5.46 -14.56 -8.23
N HIS A 575 6.77 -14.66 -8.47
CA HIS A 575 7.75 -14.00 -7.61
C HIS A 575 7.57 -12.47 -7.63
N GLY A 576 7.47 -11.87 -6.46
CA GLY A 576 7.25 -10.42 -6.34
C GLY A 576 5.80 -9.96 -6.42
N GLN A 577 4.83 -10.83 -6.75
CA GLN A 577 3.40 -10.49 -6.67
C GLN A 577 2.98 -10.22 -5.22
N ILE A 578 1.97 -9.38 -5.01
CA ILE A 578 1.52 -8.98 -3.67
C ILE A 578 0.89 -10.19 -2.95
N ARG A 579 1.29 -10.40 -1.71
CA ARG A 579 0.71 -11.43 -0.84
C ARG A 579 -0.29 -10.87 0.16
N SER A 580 0.03 -9.73 0.76
CA SER A 580 -0.77 -9.09 1.82
C SER A 580 -0.27 -7.68 2.09
N SER A 581 -1.09 -6.90 2.79
CA SER A 581 -0.67 -5.63 3.37
C SER A 581 -0.25 -5.81 4.84
N SER A 582 0.64 -4.93 5.31
CA SER A 582 1.04 -4.80 6.70
C SER A 582 1.34 -3.33 7.03
N ARG A 583 1.48 -3.01 8.32
CA ARG A 583 1.87 -1.66 8.73
C ARG A 583 3.38 -1.49 8.66
N HIS A 584 3.85 -0.37 8.10
CA HIS A 584 5.26 0.04 8.16
C HIS A 584 5.68 0.28 9.63
N ALA A 585 6.89 -0.12 9.99
CA ALA A 585 7.34 -0.07 11.39
C ALA A 585 7.44 1.37 11.94
N GLY A 586 8.01 2.30 11.16
CA GLY A 586 8.31 3.68 11.57
C GLY A 586 7.46 4.74 10.88
N GLY A 587 7.25 4.61 9.57
CA GLY A 587 6.73 5.67 8.72
C GLY A 587 5.28 6.07 8.96
N VAL A 588 5.03 7.38 8.99
CA VAL A 588 3.70 8.00 8.97
C VAL A 588 3.67 9.13 7.94
N VAL A 589 2.49 9.42 7.40
CA VAL A 589 2.20 10.63 6.63
C VAL A 589 1.43 11.59 7.51
N ILE A 590 1.76 12.89 7.46
CA ILE A 590 1.09 13.92 8.25
C ILE A 590 0.68 15.08 7.33
N ALA A 591 -0.61 15.25 7.11
CA ALA A 591 -1.24 16.38 6.42
C ALA A 591 -2.73 16.41 6.77
N GLU A 592 -3.38 17.57 6.65
CA GLU A 592 -4.82 17.67 6.91
C GLU A 592 -5.64 16.95 5.83
N ASN A 593 -6.75 16.34 6.24
CA ASN A 593 -7.75 15.72 5.36
C ASN A 593 -7.17 14.71 4.36
N LEU A 594 -6.28 13.82 4.83
CA LEU A 594 -5.66 12.80 3.97
C LEU A 594 -6.69 11.89 3.30
N ASN A 595 -7.85 11.67 3.91
CA ASN A 595 -8.95 10.90 3.32
C ASN A 595 -9.59 11.53 2.07
N GLU A 596 -9.33 12.81 1.79
CA GLU A 596 -9.76 13.50 0.57
C GLU A 596 -8.65 13.53 -0.51
N GLN A 597 -7.43 13.22 -0.11
CA GLN A 597 -6.23 13.34 -0.93
C GLN A 597 -5.62 12.00 -1.31
N MET A 598 -6.01 10.91 -0.62
CA MET A 598 -5.68 9.53 -0.93
C MET A 598 -6.77 8.58 -0.45
N PRO A 599 -6.96 7.43 -1.12
CA PRO A 599 -7.99 6.45 -0.76
C PRO A 599 -7.51 5.57 0.41
N LEU A 600 -7.65 6.04 1.65
CA LEU A 600 -7.17 5.34 2.84
C LEU A 600 -7.76 3.94 2.96
N ILE A 601 -6.93 2.97 3.34
CA ILE A 601 -7.32 1.58 3.56
C ILE A 601 -7.21 1.19 5.03
N LYS A 602 -7.73 0.00 5.39
CA LYS A 602 -7.61 -0.53 6.75
C LYS A 602 -6.95 -1.89 6.74
N THR A 603 -5.86 -2.03 7.48
CA THR A 603 -5.11 -3.28 7.65
C THR A 603 -4.91 -3.58 9.14
N GLY A 604 -5.26 -4.80 9.56
CA GLY A 604 -5.13 -5.19 10.97
C GLY A 604 -5.88 -4.28 11.95
N GLY A 605 -7.01 -3.70 11.51
CA GLY A 605 -7.83 -2.80 12.33
C GLY A 605 -7.39 -1.33 12.32
N VAL A 606 -6.26 -0.99 11.70
CA VAL A 606 -5.68 0.36 11.67
C VAL A 606 -5.84 0.99 10.29
N THR A 607 -6.28 2.25 10.23
CA THR A 607 -6.30 3.05 9.00
C THR A 607 -4.87 3.37 8.56
N GLN A 608 -4.58 3.17 7.26
CA GLN A 608 -3.25 3.31 6.68
C GLN A 608 -3.32 3.95 5.30
N THR A 609 -2.17 4.43 4.81
CA THR A 609 -2.07 4.88 3.42
C THR A 609 -2.30 3.71 2.45
N PRO A 610 -2.86 3.92 1.25
CA PRO A 610 -2.95 2.87 0.23
C PRO A 610 -1.61 2.61 -0.45
N TRP A 611 -0.69 3.56 -0.38
CA TRP A 611 0.60 3.60 -1.08
C TRP A 611 1.75 3.45 -0.09
N SER A 612 2.82 2.80 -0.53
CA SER A 612 4.02 2.53 0.27
C SER A 612 5.14 3.54 -0.03
N GLU A 613 6.06 3.67 0.93
CA GLU A 613 7.30 4.40 0.76
C GLU A 613 8.44 3.63 1.46
N GLY A 614 9.46 3.24 0.71
CA GLY A 614 10.60 2.46 1.22
C GLY A 614 11.77 2.45 0.24
N GLN A 615 12.80 1.64 0.52
CA GLN A 615 14.01 1.61 -0.31
C GLN A 615 13.76 1.23 -1.77
N ASN A 616 12.84 0.28 -2.02
CA ASN A 616 12.60 -0.29 -3.35
C ASN A 616 11.27 0.15 -3.97
N VAL A 617 10.43 0.89 -3.22
CA VAL A 617 9.11 1.32 -3.66
C VAL A 617 8.88 2.72 -3.15
N ARG A 618 8.86 3.69 -4.06
CA ARG A 618 8.61 5.11 -3.75
C ARG A 618 7.35 5.57 -4.45
N HIS A 619 6.24 5.53 -3.73
CA HIS A 619 4.93 5.92 -4.26
C HIS A 619 4.36 7.17 -3.60
N LEU A 620 4.62 7.38 -2.31
CA LEU A 620 4.08 8.54 -1.60
C LEU A 620 4.75 9.85 -2.05
N GLU A 621 6.07 9.85 -2.17
CA GLU A 621 6.83 11.04 -2.59
C GLU A 621 6.40 11.55 -3.98
N PRO A 622 6.31 10.73 -5.05
CA PRO A 622 5.82 11.16 -6.35
C PRO A 622 4.38 11.68 -6.33
N MET A 623 3.57 11.22 -5.39
CA MET A 623 2.20 11.68 -5.18
C MET A 623 2.09 12.94 -4.29
N GLY A 624 3.23 13.52 -3.88
CA GLY A 624 3.30 14.73 -3.07
C GLY A 624 3.12 14.51 -1.56
N PHE A 625 3.28 13.29 -1.07
CA PHE A 625 3.20 12.98 0.35
C PHE A 625 4.57 12.72 0.95
N ILE A 626 4.81 13.25 2.13
CA ILE A 626 6.09 13.14 2.82
C ILE A 626 5.98 12.09 3.92
N LYS A 627 6.95 11.19 3.93
CA LYS A 627 7.13 10.20 5.00
C LYS A 627 7.87 10.86 6.17
N PHE A 628 7.33 10.66 7.37
CA PHE A 628 8.00 10.96 8.64
C PHE A 628 8.35 9.66 9.34
N ASP A 629 9.64 9.41 9.58
CA ASP A 629 10.11 8.20 10.24
C ASP A 629 10.21 8.38 11.76
N ILE A 630 9.26 7.78 12.47
CA ILE A 630 9.23 7.68 13.94
C ILE A 630 9.65 6.28 14.33
N LEU A 631 10.89 6.15 14.76
CA LEU A 631 11.56 4.88 14.98
C LEU A 631 11.68 4.56 16.47
N GLY A 632 11.70 3.28 16.80
CA GLY A 632 11.93 2.80 18.17
C GLY A 632 13.41 2.58 18.45
N LEU A 633 13.81 2.93 19.65
CA LEU A 633 15.10 2.58 20.22
C LEU A 633 14.88 1.97 21.62
N THR A 634 14.96 0.65 21.71
CA THR A 634 14.73 -0.11 22.96
C THR A 634 15.68 0.35 24.08
N THR A 635 16.87 0.85 23.74
CA THR A 635 17.81 1.40 24.72
C THR A 635 17.20 2.59 25.49
N LEU A 636 16.32 3.38 24.89
CA LEU A 636 15.64 4.48 25.58
C LEU A 636 14.69 3.95 26.67
N GLU A 637 13.97 2.86 26.40
CA GLU A 637 13.12 2.20 27.40
C GLU A 637 13.96 1.66 28.57
N MET A 638 15.12 1.08 28.25
CA MET A 638 16.06 0.59 29.29
C MET A 638 16.60 1.74 30.14
N ILE A 639 16.90 2.90 29.55
CA ILE A 639 17.38 4.10 30.26
C ILE A 639 16.26 4.67 31.15
N ASP A 640 15.04 4.77 30.63
CA ASP A 640 13.85 5.24 31.38
C ASP A 640 13.63 4.39 32.65
N GLU A 641 13.56 3.07 32.50
CA GLU A 641 13.40 2.15 33.63
C GLU A 641 14.58 2.21 34.61
N ALA A 642 15.80 2.28 34.10
CA ALA A 642 16.99 2.39 34.96
C ALA A 642 16.95 3.68 35.82
N ILE A 643 16.60 4.83 35.20
CA ILE A 643 16.44 6.08 35.94
C ILE A 643 15.32 5.97 36.98
N ALA A 644 14.18 5.39 36.61
CA ALA A 644 13.08 5.17 37.55
C ALA A 644 13.52 4.36 38.76
N HIS A 645 14.31 3.30 38.56
CA HIS A 645 14.87 2.51 39.66
C HIS A 645 15.89 3.27 40.49
N ILE A 646 16.74 4.09 39.88
CA ILE A 646 17.70 4.95 40.60
C ILE A 646 16.98 5.96 41.46
N LEU A 647 15.97 6.65 40.91
CA LEU A 647 15.15 7.65 41.62
C LEU A 647 14.45 7.02 42.83
N LYS A 648 13.87 5.84 42.67
CA LYS A 648 13.24 5.09 43.76
C LYS A 648 14.24 4.69 44.84
N ARG A 649 15.36 4.08 44.46
CA ARG A 649 16.32 3.49 45.41
C ARG A 649 17.21 4.50 46.12
N HIS A 650 17.64 5.56 45.40
CA HIS A 650 18.66 6.50 45.89
C HIS A 650 18.15 7.89 46.18
N HIS A 651 16.96 8.23 45.62
CA HIS A 651 16.36 9.56 45.84
C HIS A 651 15.03 9.51 46.59
N ASN A 652 14.60 8.31 47.04
CA ASN A 652 13.36 8.07 47.79
C ASN A 652 12.07 8.53 47.06
N ILE A 653 12.05 8.52 45.75
CA ILE A 653 10.86 8.81 44.92
C ILE A 653 10.16 7.52 44.59
N GLU A 654 9.15 7.13 45.37
CA GLU A 654 8.47 5.83 45.22
C GLU A 654 7.82 5.63 43.86
N LYS A 655 7.27 6.69 43.25
CA LYS A 655 6.63 6.68 41.93
C LYS A 655 7.16 7.84 41.09
N PRO A 656 8.33 7.68 40.46
CA PRO A 656 8.86 8.73 39.61
C PRO A 656 7.90 9.07 38.46
N THR A 657 7.67 10.36 38.25
CA THR A 657 6.96 10.86 37.07
C THR A 657 7.93 10.98 35.89
N PHE A 658 7.40 11.11 34.67
CA PHE A 658 8.26 11.37 33.51
C PHE A 658 9.10 12.65 33.68
N LYS A 659 8.55 13.66 34.35
CA LYS A 659 9.29 14.88 34.69
C LYS A 659 10.54 14.58 35.51
N ASP A 660 10.42 13.76 36.56
CA ASP A 660 11.55 13.38 37.41
C ASP A 660 12.61 12.61 36.61
N ILE A 661 12.16 11.73 35.70
CA ILE A 661 13.04 10.94 34.81
C ILE A 661 13.76 11.87 33.83
N SER A 662 13.05 12.78 33.17
CA SER A 662 13.59 13.74 32.22
C SER A 662 14.62 14.69 32.87
N GLU A 663 14.31 15.22 34.07
CA GLU A 663 15.25 16.07 34.82
C GLU A 663 16.54 15.31 35.21
N TYR A 664 16.42 14.03 35.57
CA TYR A 664 17.59 13.18 35.85
C TYR A 664 18.41 12.92 34.59
N TYR A 665 17.73 12.58 33.46
CA TYR A 665 18.38 12.36 32.17
C TYR A 665 19.13 13.61 31.70
N ASP A 666 18.49 14.77 31.72
CA ASP A 666 19.09 16.04 31.28
C ASP A 666 20.32 16.41 32.11
N LYS A 667 20.29 16.11 33.41
CA LYS A 667 21.38 16.41 34.32
C LYS A 667 22.58 15.49 34.22
N HIS A 668 22.36 14.21 33.89
CA HIS A 668 23.40 13.18 34.04
C HIS A 668 23.75 12.43 32.73
N LEU A 669 22.82 12.35 31.78
CA LEU A 669 22.94 11.48 30.60
C LEU A 669 22.77 12.21 29.27
N HIS A 670 22.37 13.50 29.29
CA HIS A 670 22.25 14.28 28.05
C HIS A 670 23.58 14.33 27.29
N PRO A 671 23.61 14.23 25.93
CA PRO A 671 24.84 14.26 25.13
C PRO A 671 25.75 15.47 25.36
N ASP A 672 25.19 16.62 25.80
CA ASP A 672 25.96 17.82 26.14
C ASP A 672 26.62 17.75 27.52
N VAL A 673 26.26 16.78 28.37
CA VAL A 673 26.69 16.67 29.78
C VAL A 673 27.56 15.43 30.02
N ILE A 674 27.22 14.30 29.35
CA ILE A 674 27.91 13.03 29.52
C ILE A 674 29.39 13.15 29.10
N ASP A 675 30.29 12.55 29.88
CA ASP A 675 31.71 12.47 29.53
C ASP A 675 31.90 11.41 28.42
N LEU A 676 32.18 11.89 27.19
CA LEU A 676 32.40 11.04 26.02
C LEU A 676 33.84 10.50 25.95
N ASP A 677 34.77 10.97 26.82
CA ASP A 677 36.16 10.56 26.89
C ASP A 677 36.45 9.59 28.05
N ASP A 678 35.39 9.10 28.74
CA ASP A 678 35.51 8.14 29.83
C ASP A 678 36.09 6.83 29.35
N GLN A 679 37.42 6.62 29.67
CA GLN A 679 38.17 5.46 29.24
C GLN A 679 37.65 4.16 29.85
N GLU A 680 37.03 4.19 31.04
CA GLU A 680 36.45 2.98 31.64
C GLU A 680 35.35 2.38 30.76
N VAL A 681 34.58 3.22 30.03
CA VAL A 681 33.55 2.77 29.08
C VAL A 681 34.21 2.07 27.90
N TYR A 682 35.27 2.67 27.30
CA TYR A 682 35.95 2.06 26.17
C TYR A 682 36.62 0.73 26.56
N GLU A 683 37.35 0.70 27.68
CA GLU A 683 38.06 -0.50 28.14
C GLU A 683 37.10 -1.60 28.59
N ASN A 684 36.07 -1.26 29.38
CA ASN A 684 35.25 -2.27 30.03
C ASN A 684 34.03 -2.73 29.20
N ILE A 685 33.56 -1.93 28.21
CA ILE A 685 32.42 -2.27 27.36
C ILE A 685 32.90 -2.62 25.96
N PHE A 686 33.48 -1.64 25.23
CA PHE A 686 33.78 -1.80 23.81
C PHE A 686 34.93 -2.75 23.53
N GLN A 687 36.06 -2.59 24.21
CA GLN A 687 37.23 -3.46 24.03
C GLN A 687 37.00 -4.89 24.55
N LYS A 688 36.17 -5.05 25.59
CA LYS A 688 35.82 -6.38 26.15
C LYS A 688 34.62 -7.02 25.43
N GLY A 689 34.01 -6.34 24.47
CA GLY A 689 32.89 -6.89 23.69
C GLY A 689 31.60 -7.11 24.48
N LYS A 690 31.31 -6.27 25.48
CA LYS A 690 30.12 -6.31 26.30
C LYS A 690 29.02 -5.44 25.67
N PHE A 691 28.46 -5.89 24.55
CA PHE A 691 27.55 -5.11 23.71
C PHE A 691 26.06 -5.26 24.02
N GLY A 692 25.69 -5.89 25.14
CA GLY A 692 24.30 -6.00 25.58
C GLY A 692 23.67 -4.62 25.75
N GLY A 693 22.63 -4.31 24.95
CA GLY A 693 21.92 -3.02 24.96
C GLY A 693 22.63 -1.90 24.19
N VAL A 694 23.81 -2.13 23.60
CA VAL A 694 24.49 -1.12 22.77
C VAL A 694 23.99 -1.22 21.35
N PHE A 695 23.26 -0.20 20.90
CA PHE A 695 22.65 -0.14 19.57
C PHE A 695 23.71 -0.26 18.47
N GLN A 696 23.42 -1.06 17.45
CA GLN A 696 24.26 -1.38 16.29
C GLN A 696 25.55 -2.20 16.59
N PHE A 697 25.98 -2.35 17.83
CA PHE A 697 27.16 -3.16 18.20
C PHE A 697 26.81 -4.61 18.57
N SER A 698 25.56 -5.00 18.63
CA SER A 698 25.12 -6.37 18.93
C SER A 698 25.33 -7.36 17.78
N GLU A 699 25.58 -6.90 16.57
CA GLU A 699 25.84 -7.74 15.41
C GLU A 699 27.25 -8.35 15.43
N PRO A 700 27.42 -9.66 15.09
CA PRO A 700 28.73 -10.34 15.18
C PRO A 700 29.83 -9.66 14.39
N GLY A 701 29.54 -9.03 13.25
CA GLY A 701 30.51 -8.30 12.44
C GLY A 701 31.07 -7.09 13.17
N ALA A 702 30.21 -6.24 13.71
CA ALA A 702 30.59 -5.05 14.47
C ALA A 702 31.35 -5.43 15.75
N GLN A 703 30.89 -6.49 16.44
CA GLN A 703 31.56 -7.01 17.65
C GLN A 703 32.99 -7.43 17.36
N ASN A 704 33.22 -8.22 16.31
CA ASN A 704 34.57 -8.70 15.95
C ASN A 704 35.46 -7.54 15.50
N PHE A 705 34.93 -6.61 14.75
CA PHE A 705 35.71 -5.46 14.28
C PHE A 705 36.10 -4.54 15.45
N CYS A 706 35.17 -4.27 16.37
CA CYS A 706 35.38 -3.48 17.55
C CYS A 706 36.49 -4.06 18.45
N LYS A 707 36.49 -5.38 18.68
CA LYS A 707 37.56 -6.08 19.45
C LYS A 707 38.95 -5.97 18.80
N ASN A 708 38.99 -5.95 17.46
CA ASN A 708 40.26 -5.87 16.72
C ASN A 708 40.82 -4.44 16.65
N VAL A 709 39.94 -3.43 16.55
CA VAL A 709 40.34 -2.01 16.44
C VAL A 709 40.77 -1.44 17.81
N VAL A 710 40.21 -1.97 18.91
CA VAL A 710 40.49 -1.49 20.28
C VAL A 710 40.18 0.01 20.43
N PRO A 711 38.90 0.43 20.29
CA PRO A 711 38.55 1.85 20.28
C PRO A 711 38.83 2.53 21.61
N THR A 712 39.30 3.79 21.56
CA THR A 712 39.60 4.66 22.70
C THR A 712 38.86 5.99 22.66
N SER A 713 38.09 6.22 21.62
CA SER A 713 37.36 7.48 21.39
C SER A 713 36.00 7.25 20.68
N LEU A 714 35.15 8.25 20.78
CA LEU A 714 33.90 8.27 20.01
C LEU A 714 34.13 8.27 18.51
N SER A 715 35.27 8.88 18.07
CA SER A 715 35.64 8.90 16.65
C SER A 715 35.98 7.50 16.13
N ASP A 716 36.66 6.67 16.97
CA ASP A 716 36.92 5.26 16.63
C ASP A 716 35.64 4.47 16.50
N LEU A 717 34.66 4.66 17.42
CA LEU A 717 33.34 4.03 17.35
C LEU A 717 32.57 4.46 16.11
N ALA A 718 32.64 5.74 15.75
CA ALA A 718 31.99 6.25 14.53
C ALA A 718 32.64 5.62 13.28
N THR A 719 33.91 5.46 13.24
CA THR A 719 34.67 4.79 12.15
C THR A 719 34.28 3.31 12.03
N ILE A 720 34.09 2.63 13.16
CA ILE A 720 33.69 1.21 13.21
C ILE A 720 32.29 1.01 12.63
N THR A 721 31.38 1.98 12.81
CA THR A 721 30.00 1.89 12.33
C THR A 721 29.80 2.40 10.90
N SER A 722 30.79 3.08 10.32
CA SER A 722 30.77 3.57 8.93
C SER A 722 31.11 2.46 7.95
#